data_39edc24b486e1f5546d3ffd6026978d4
#
_entry.id   39edc24b486e1f5546d3ffd6026978d4
#
_cell.length_a   1.000
_cell.length_b   1.000
_cell.length_c   1.000
_cell.angle_alpha   90.00
_cell.angle_beta   90.00
_cell.angle_gamma   90.00
#
_symmetry.space_group_name_H-M   'P 1'
#
loop_
_entity.id
_entity.type
_entity.pdbx_description
1 polymer ?
#
loop_
_entity_poly.entity_id
_entity_poly.type
_entity_poly.pdbx_seq_one_letter_code
_entity_poly.pdbx_strand_id
1 'polypeptide(L)'
;MKSRKTLISILVAAASVAVIVGTVLFARFVQDSLWEKSVTDVLEVTAQGQHALDTYFEKDLDTLDLLAAELSVQRHDDEDRLIEKLALFGMDDDGTVYVCVDLNTGAVYRTDNTNAARLTDEQMASTAAAADRGVLEPFLDERTGGNMIGVYERFTFSDGTPGIVRKARPLGDVEERFSLSFYNDSGFSYVVNDEGEVVMRSQHRDSNRTFSSIYDIVGFEGNDQVDVDSFRTALKQNARGVALFSYRGDEYVFCYTPLEGTDGWDVVSIIPNEVVMEQANAIINATLLLCLVIIVGLGIVLTVYWRGSRAHRREIERMAFFDGLTGLFSADKFALEGDVRLAERARADRAGGGAGGGMAAACIDIDNFKLINDVDGYARGDEVLRELAAILREEAGKDGIAARLSADYFQLLVPYVRREDALDVCKRIAERARDIVGNGKPLALHIGLCCSEDAPEARDANELTDRARIAQVESRKRGETPCAYSKPMRDALLRRADLERSMEGALEHGEFFHLVQPKYDVTGTRVLGGEALVRWSRPDEGIVGPDEFIPLFEQNGFILRLDEFVFESVCRDLRARLDAGLPVVPISVNVSRLHLHRPDFLSTYVRIKDEHGIPDGLCELELTESIVIEDLHGMFDIMDGMRRAGFRCAIDDFGSGQSSLNVLKDLPADVLKLDRDFLLEGSLPGTEETVVRTVITMAKELRMDTVMEGVETPKQLAFLRTTACDMVQGFVFSRPVPPEEFYRLLDTVAPDEGAPRD
;
A
#
# COMPACT_ATOMS: atom_id res chain seq x y z
N MET A 1 -8.39 1.04 -1.33
CA MET A 1 -7.75 -0.14 -0.70
C MET A 1 -8.74 -1.19 -0.16
N LYS A 2 -9.83 -0.82 0.55
CA LYS A 2 -10.90 -1.77 0.97
C LYS A 2 -11.47 -2.58 -0.21
N SER A 3 -11.75 -1.94 -1.33
CA SER A 3 -12.30 -2.56 -2.56
C SER A 3 -11.40 -3.68 -3.14
N ARG A 4 -10.07 -3.49 -3.13
CA ARG A 4 -9.12 -4.47 -3.70
C ARG A 4 -9.01 -5.75 -2.86
N LYS A 5 -9.12 -5.63 -1.51
CA LYS A 5 -9.11 -6.77 -0.58
C LYS A 5 -10.40 -7.61 -0.69
N THR A 6 -11.54 -6.93 -0.75
CA THR A 6 -12.84 -7.59 -0.97
C THR A 6 -12.85 -8.31 -2.31
N LEU A 7 -12.27 -7.72 -3.35
CA LEU A 7 -12.15 -8.33 -4.67
C LEU A 7 -11.31 -9.63 -4.64
N ILE A 8 -10.14 -9.62 -3.98
CA ILE A 8 -9.29 -10.83 -3.85
C ILE A 8 -10.02 -11.94 -3.09
N SER A 9 -10.70 -11.61 -1.98
CA SER A 9 -11.47 -12.59 -1.22
C SER A 9 -12.63 -13.17 -2.04
N ILE A 10 -13.32 -12.36 -2.84
CA ILE A 10 -14.39 -12.80 -3.75
C ILE A 10 -13.81 -13.69 -4.85
N LEU A 11 -12.66 -13.33 -5.44
CA LEU A 11 -12.00 -14.14 -6.47
C LEU A 11 -11.57 -15.51 -5.94
N VAL A 12 -10.99 -15.57 -4.72
CA VAL A 12 -10.61 -16.85 -4.10
C VAL A 12 -11.84 -17.68 -3.78
N ALA A 13 -12.90 -17.08 -3.24
CA ALA A 13 -14.16 -17.78 -3.00
C ALA A 13 -14.80 -18.31 -4.31
N ALA A 14 -14.84 -17.51 -5.35
CA ALA A 14 -15.31 -17.90 -6.68
C ALA A 14 -14.47 -19.04 -7.27
N ALA A 15 -13.14 -18.97 -7.16
CA ALA A 15 -12.24 -20.03 -7.58
C ALA A 15 -12.48 -21.34 -6.81
N SER A 16 -12.68 -21.26 -5.48
CA SER A 16 -13.00 -22.45 -4.66
C SER A 16 -14.33 -23.07 -5.06
N VAL A 17 -15.35 -22.27 -5.31
CA VAL A 17 -16.66 -22.76 -5.81
C VAL A 17 -16.51 -23.39 -7.19
N ALA A 18 -15.75 -22.78 -8.10
CA ALA A 18 -15.51 -23.34 -9.44
C ALA A 18 -14.78 -24.70 -9.37
N VAL A 19 -13.79 -24.84 -8.47
CA VAL A 19 -13.11 -26.11 -8.23
C VAL A 19 -14.08 -27.18 -7.73
N ILE A 20 -14.94 -26.85 -6.75
CA ILE A 20 -15.93 -27.79 -6.20
C ILE A 20 -16.91 -28.21 -7.29
N VAL A 21 -17.49 -27.27 -8.03
CA VAL A 21 -18.43 -27.56 -9.11
C VAL A 21 -17.78 -28.41 -10.20
N GLY A 22 -16.56 -28.01 -10.61
CA GLY A 22 -15.76 -28.77 -11.60
C GLY A 22 -15.50 -30.22 -11.16
N THR A 23 -15.17 -30.40 -9.87
CA THR A 23 -14.95 -31.75 -9.30
C THR A 23 -16.21 -32.59 -9.30
N VAL A 24 -17.36 -32.03 -8.93
CA VAL A 24 -18.64 -32.76 -8.94
C VAL A 24 -19.00 -33.16 -10.35
N LEU A 25 -18.86 -32.25 -11.32
CA LEU A 25 -19.13 -32.55 -12.73
C LEU A 25 -18.18 -33.62 -13.28
N PHE A 26 -16.90 -33.51 -12.94
CA PHE A 26 -15.90 -34.51 -13.36
C PHE A 26 -16.17 -35.89 -12.73
N ALA A 27 -16.52 -35.93 -11.43
CA ALA A 27 -16.84 -37.19 -10.75
C ALA A 27 -18.03 -37.88 -11.41
N ARG A 28 -19.11 -37.15 -11.75
CA ARG A 28 -20.23 -37.69 -12.49
C ARG A 28 -19.81 -38.18 -13.87
N PHE A 29 -19.07 -37.39 -14.61
CA PHE A 29 -18.58 -37.79 -15.94
C PHE A 29 -17.73 -39.08 -15.88
N VAL A 30 -16.83 -39.20 -14.89
CA VAL A 30 -16.01 -40.41 -14.70
C VAL A 30 -16.90 -41.60 -14.35
N GLN A 31 -17.85 -41.40 -13.44
CA GLN A 31 -18.79 -42.44 -13.02
C GLN A 31 -19.60 -42.98 -14.22
N ASP A 32 -20.23 -42.08 -14.96
CA ASP A 32 -21.07 -42.46 -16.10
C ASP A 32 -20.25 -43.12 -17.22
N SER A 33 -19.07 -42.54 -17.55
CA SER A 33 -18.23 -43.06 -18.62
C SER A 33 -17.60 -44.42 -18.30
N LEU A 34 -17.16 -44.63 -17.06
CA LEU A 34 -16.59 -45.92 -16.64
C LEU A 34 -17.70 -46.97 -16.46
N TRP A 35 -18.86 -46.58 -15.97
CA TRP A 35 -20.02 -47.44 -15.92
C TRP A 35 -20.37 -47.97 -17.30
N GLU A 36 -20.57 -47.11 -18.29
CA GLU A 36 -20.91 -47.49 -19.66
C GLU A 36 -19.89 -48.42 -20.28
N LYS A 37 -18.58 -48.10 -20.06
CA LYS A 37 -17.50 -48.96 -20.54
C LYS A 37 -17.48 -50.33 -19.86
N SER A 38 -17.56 -50.37 -18.52
CA SER A 38 -17.51 -51.64 -17.78
C SER A 38 -18.69 -52.54 -18.09
N VAL A 39 -19.89 -51.99 -18.25
CA VAL A 39 -21.08 -52.71 -18.67
C VAL A 39 -20.89 -53.28 -20.10
N THR A 40 -20.32 -52.51 -21.01
CA THR A 40 -20.01 -52.95 -22.37
C THR A 40 -19.01 -54.12 -22.34
N ASP A 41 -17.94 -54.01 -21.50
CA ASP A 41 -16.94 -55.07 -21.36
C ASP A 41 -17.55 -56.37 -20.81
N VAL A 42 -18.47 -56.30 -19.82
CA VAL A 42 -19.19 -57.47 -19.29
C VAL A 42 -20.14 -58.08 -20.34
N LEU A 43 -20.88 -57.26 -21.10
CA LEU A 43 -21.72 -57.69 -22.18
C LEU A 43 -20.93 -58.42 -23.28
N GLU A 44 -19.70 -57.92 -23.56
CA GLU A 44 -18.83 -58.56 -24.54
C GLU A 44 -18.36 -59.95 -24.06
N VAL A 45 -17.96 -60.06 -22.77
CA VAL A 45 -17.58 -61.34 -22.16
C VAL A 45 -18.78 -62.30 -22.14
N THR A 46 -19.99 -61.80 -21.81
CA THR A 46 -21.24 -62.59 -21.84
C THR A 46 -21.49 -63.10 -23.23
N ALA A 47 -21.34 -62.25 -24.27
CA ALA A 47 -21.51 -62.65 -25.67
C ALA A 47 -20.42 -63.62 -26.12
N GLN A 48 -19.16 -63.51 -25.62
CA GLN A 48 -18.14 -64.53 -25.91
C GLN A 48 -18.52 -65.90 -25.33
N GLY A 49 -19.05 -65.90 -24.08
CA GLY A 49 -19.55 -67.11 -23.45
C GLY A 49 -20.73 -67.77 -24.23
N GLN A 50 -21.66 -66.92 -24.65
CA GLN A 50 -22.76 -67.32 -25.50
C GLN A 50 -22.23 -67.95 -26.81
N HIS A 51 -21.35 -67.31 -27.53
CA HIS A 51 -20.80 -67.81 -28.78
C HIS A 51 -20.02 -69.11 -28.60
N ALA A 52 -19.34 -69.28 -27.48
CA ALA A 52 -18.64 -70.51 -27.17
C ALA A 52 -19.59 -71.67 -26.98
N LEU A 53 -20.76 -71.45 -26.30
CA LEU A 53 -21.78 -72.44 -26.11
C LEU A 53 -22.52 -72.76 -27.44
N ASP A 54 -22.89 -71.78 -28.24
CA ASP A 54 -23.48 -71.95 -29.55
C ASP A 54 -22.61 -72.81 -30.44
N THR A 55 -21.28 -72.45 -30.53
CA THR A 55 -20.31 -73.26 -31.32
C THR A 55 -20.20 -74.68 -30.79
N TYR A 56 -20.29 -74.83 -29.47
CA TYR A 56 -20.24 -76.17 -28.84
C TYR A 56 -21.44 -76.99 -29.21
N PHE A 57 -22.64 -76.44 -29.12
CA PHE A 57 -23.88 -77.19 -29.54
C PHE A 57 -23.93 -77.37 -31.02
N GLU A 58 -23.54 -76.40 -31.84
CA GLU A 58 -23.50 -76.57 -33.32
C GLU A 58 -22.57 -77.70 -33.71
N LYS A 59 -21.36 -77.82 -33.11
CA LYS A 59 -20.44 -78.94 -33.37
C LYS A 59 -21.09 -80.30 -33.02
N ASP A 60 -21.88 -80.32 -31.93
CA ASP A 60 -22.58 -81.55 -31.56
C ASP A 60 -23.70 -81.87 -32.51
N LEU A 61 -24.45 -80.85 -33.00
CA LEU A 61 -25.49 -80.98 -34.05
C LEU A 61 -24.84 -81.43 -35.38
N ASP A 62 -23.70 -80.85 -35.79
CA ASP A 62 -23.00 -81.32 -37.02
C ASP A 62 -22.60 -82.79 -36.94
N THR A 63 -22.26 -83.24 -35.74
CA THR A 63 -21.93 -84.66 -35.50
C THR A 63 -23.19 -85.51 -35.63
N LEU A 64 -24.37 -85.04 -35.16
CA LEU A 64 -25.63 -85.71 -35.28
C LEU A 64 -26.15 -85.75 -36.75
N ASP A 65 -25.92 -84.67 -37.51
CA ASP A 65 -26.28 -84.60 -38.93
C ASP A 65 -25.58 -85.75 -39.72
N LEU A 66 -24.25 -85.90 -39.45
CA LEU A 66 -23.52 -87.04 -40.04
C LEU A 66 -24.05 -88.38 -39.58
N LEU A 67 -24.37 -88.51 -38.29
CA LEU A 67 -24.94 -89.76 -37.76
C LEU A 67 -26.35 -90.00 -38.29
N ALA A 68 -27.20 -88.99 -38.36
CA ALA A 68 -28.55 -89.05 -38.96
C ALA A 68 -28.53 -89.48 -40.44
N ALA A 69 -27.54 -88.99 -41.22
CA ALA A 69 -27.32 -89.41 -42.59
C ALA A 69 -26.93 -90.91 -42.70
N GLU A 70 -26.06 -91.38 -41.81
CA GLU A 70 -25.69 -92.80 -41.73
C GLU A 70 -26.82 -93.69 -41.28
N LEU A 71 -27.71 -93.23 -40.37
CA LEU A 71 -28.86 -93.94 -39.87
C LEU A 71 -30.03 -93.95 -40.92
N SER A 72 -30.13 -92.93 -41.73
CA SER A 72 -31.18 -92.78 -42.74
C SER A 72 -31.11 -93.90 -43.85
N VAL A 73 -30.00 -94.49 -44.05
CA VAL A 73 -29.83 -95.61 -45.01
C VAL A 73 -30.07 -96.95 -44.37
N GLN A 74 -30.34 -97.03 -43.07
CA GLN A 74 -30.67 -98.28 -42.34
C GLN A 74 -32.19 -98.41 -42.21
N ARG A 75 -32.63 -99.61 -41.92
CA ARG A 75 -34.06 -99.88 -41.57
C ARG A 75 -34.23 -99.72 -40.06
N HIS A 76 -35.43 -99.28 -39.64
CA HIS A 76 -35.78 -99.07 -38.24
C HIS A 76 -35.75 -100.34 -37.37
N ASP A 77 -35.93 -101.54 -38.03
CA ASP A 77 -35.99 -102.87 -37.40
C ASP A 77 -34.62 -103.58 -37.36
N ASP A 78 -33.49 -103.01 -37.89
CA ASP A 78 -32.18 -103.63 -37.92
C ASP A 78 -31.36 -103.14 -36.68
N GLU A 79 -31.73 -103.67 -35.53
CA GLU A 79 -31.19 -103.29 -34.21
C GLU A 79 -29.67 -103.39 -34.13
N ASP A 80 -29.13 -104.57 -34.66
CA ASP A 80 -27.69 -104.80 -34.59
C ASP A 80 -26.87 -103.70 -35.33
N ARG A 81 -27.34 -103.32 -36.50
CA ARG A 81 -26.71 -102.30 -37.33
C ARG A 81 -26.89 -100.91 -36.76
N LEU A 82 -28.01 -100.56 -36.17
CA LEU A 82 -28.28 -99.31 -35.56
C LEU A 82 -27.33 -99.11 -34.37
N ILE A 83 -27.17 -100.11 -33.52
CA ILE A 83 -26.24 -100.11 -32.41
C ILE A 83 -24.76 -100.00 -32.89
N GLU A 84 -24.40 -100.82 -33.98
CA GLU A 84 -23.06 -100.70 -34.56
C GLU A 84 -22.74 -99.31 -35.07
N LYS A 85 -23.68 -98.64 -35.76
CA LYS A 85 -23.52 -97.30 -36.26
C LYS A 85 -23.43 -96.27 -35.12
N LEU A 86 -24.23 -96.34 -34.08
CA LEU A 86 -24.16 -95.52 -32.90
C LEU A 86 -22.82 -95.70 -32.19
N ALA A 87 -22.35 -96.98 -32.07
CA ALA A 87 -21.06 -97.27 -31.42
C ALA A 87 -19.83 -96.67 -32.14
N LEU A 88 -19.91 -96.52 -33.49
CA LEU A 88 -18.84 -95.85 -34.24
C LEU A 88 -18.64 -94.39 -33.85
N PHE A 89 -19.66 -93.69 -33.39
CA PHE A 89 -19.62 -92.32 -32.94
C PHE A 89 -19.37 -92.19 -31.41
N GLY A 90 -19.70 -93.24 -30.67
CA GLY A 90 -19.58 -93.30 -29.22
C GLY A 90 -18.22 -93.87 -28.69
N MET A 91 -17.11 -93.73 -29.40
CA MET A 91 -15.78 -94.25 -29.02
C MET A 91 -15.05 -93.44 -28.00
N ASP A 92 -15.53 -92.30 -27.63
CA ASP A 92 -14.87 -91.42 -26.61
C ASP A 92 -15.30 -91.81 -25.20
N ASP A 93 -14.37 -91.94 -24.31
CA ASP A 93 -14.48 -92.34 -22.88
C ASP A 93 -15.01 -91.16 -21.95
N ASP A 94 -15.67 -90.15 -22.55
CA ASP A 94 -16.06 -88.91 -21.90
C ASP A 94 -17.52 -88.92 -21.34
N GLY A 95 -18.15 -90.10 -21.25
CA GLY A 95 -19.49 -90.25 -20.77
C GLY A 95 -20.58 -89.80 -21.77
N THR A 96 -20.25 -89.52 -23.04
CA THR A 96 -21.17 -89.17 -24.12
C THR A 96 -21.96 -90.35 -24.53
N VAL A 97 -23.27 -90.20 -24.66
CA VAL A 97 -24.21 -91.24 -25.06
C VAL A 97 -24.93 -90.79 -26.30
N TYR A 98 -24.88 -91.64 -27.33
CA TYR A 98 -25.70 -91.49 -28.54
C TYR A 98 -26.96 -92.40 -28.44
N VAL A 99 -28.10 -91.80 -28.76
CA VAL A 99 -29.41 -92.49 -28.65
C VAL A 99 -30.16 -92.33 -29.95
N CYS A 100 -30.64 -93.41 -30.52
CA CYS A 100 -31.56 -93.40 -31.65
C CYS A 100 -32.95 -93.88 -31.18
N VAL A 101 -33.94 -93.11 -31.51
CA VAL A 101 -35.33 -93.43 -31.15
C VAL A 101 -36.18 -93.58 -32.42
N ASP A 102 -36.85 -94.70 -32.53
CA ASP A 102 -37.91 -94.93 -33.52
C ASP A 102 -39.21 -94.27 -33.04
N LEU A 103 -39.68 -93.26 -33.77
CA LEU A 103 -40.83 -92.46 -33.39
C LEU A 103 -42.16 -93.15 -33.65
N ASN A 104 -42.18 -94.35 -34.37
CA ASN A 104 -43.38 -95.14 -34.53
C ASN A 104 -43.59 -96.19 -33.41
N THR A 105 -42.49 -96.82 -33.00
CA THR A 105 -42.57 -97.89 -32.02
C THR A 105 -42.19 -97.49 -30.61
N GLY A 106 -41.50 -96.31 -30.47
CA GLY A 106 -40.95 -95.86 -29.23
C GLY A 106 -39.69 -96.63 -28.83
N ALA A 107 -39.11 -97.50 -29.71
CA ALA A 107 -37.88 -98.18 -29.40
C ALA A 107 -36.70 -97.25 -29.28
N VAL A 108 -35.88 -97.48 -28.25
CA VAL A 108 -34.69 -96.61 -27.91
C VAL A 108 -33.45 -97.47 -28.02
N TYR A 109 -32.52 -97.07 -28.89
CA TYR A 109 -31.22 -97.71 -29.13
C TYR A 109 -30.11 -96.76 -28.54
N ARG A 110 -29.20 -97.29 -27.72
CA ARG A 110 -28.19 -96.52 -27.04
C ARG A 110 -26.79 -97.11 -27.20
N THR A 111 -25.73 -96.25 -27.23
CA THR A 111 -24.34 -96.71 -27.30
C THR A 111 -23.85 -97.44 -26.07
N ASP A 112 -24.44 -97.13 -24.90
CA ASP A 112 -23.98 -97.60 -23.59
C ASP A 112 -24.82 -98.78 -23.08
N ASN A 113 -25.82 -99.32 -23.88
CA ASN A 113 -26.63 -100.40 -23.45
C ASN A 113 -27.26 -101.19 -24.62
N THR A 114 -27.28 -102.46 -24.41
CA THR A 114 -27.83 -103.44 -25.30
C THR A 114 -29.28 -103.82 -25.02
N ASN A 115 -29.92 -103.29 -23.97
CA ASN A 115 -31.34 -103.60 -23.71
C ASN A 115 -32.23 -102.50 -24.25
N ALA A 116 -33.12 -102.88 -25.16
CA ALA A 116 -34.12 -102.01 -25.77
C ALA A 116 -35.11 -101.48 -24.68
N ALA A 117 -35.00 -100.15 -24.41
CA ALA A 117 -36.02 -99.45 -23.65
C ALA A 117 -37.10 -98.94 -24.62
N ARG A 118 -38.27 -98.60 -24.10
CA ARG A 118 -39.28 -97.89 -24.89
C ARG A 118 -39.67 -96.59 -24.20
N LEU A 119 -39.85 -95.59 -25.02
CA LEU A 119 -40.40 -94.31 -24.47
C LEU A 119 -41.84 -94.54 -24.02
N THR A 120 -42.26 -93.85 -22.95
CA THR A 120 -43.67 -93.79 -22.56
C THR A 120 -44.48 -92.99 -23.59
N ASP A 121 -45.79 -93.13 -23.59
CA ASP A 121 -46.65 -92.37 -24.50
C ASP A 121 -46.50 -90.83 -24.33
N GLU A 122 -46.24 -90.37 -23.13
CA GLU A 122 -46.01 -88.97 -22.85
C GLU A 122 -44.66 -88.50 -23.41
N GLN A 123 -43.63 -89.28 -23.22
CA GLN A 123 -42.28 -89.00 -23.77
C GLN A 123 -42.30 -89.06 -25.31
N MET A 124 -43.09 -89.94 -25.88
CA MET A 124 -43.29 -90.00 -27.32
C MET A 124 -44.00 -88.78 -27.88
N ALA A 125 -45.07 -88.36 -27.21
CA ALA A 125 -45.79 -87.14 -27.61
C ALA A 125 -44.92 -85.89 -27.55
N SER A 126 -44.15 -85.72 -26.46
CA SER A 126 -43.20 -84.62 -26.30
C SER A 126 -42.11 -84.68 -27.38
N THR A 127 -41.50 -85.84 -27.60
CA THR A 127 -40.46 -86.02 -28.61
C THR A 127 -41.01 -85.78 -30.03
N ALA A 128 -42.25 -86.17 -30.29
CA ALA A 128 -42.88 -85.94 -31.58
C ALA A 128 -43.25 -84.47 -31.85
N ALA A 129 -43.44 -83.67 -30.82
CA ALA A 129 -43.73 -82.21 -30.90
C ALA A 129 -42.48 -81.36 -31.04
N ALA A 130 -41.27 -81.88 -30.78
CA ALA A 130 -40.04 -81.14 -30.87
C ALA A 130 -39.73 -80.65 -32.29
N ALA A 131 -38.92 -79.56 -32.45
CA ALA A 131 -38.44 -79.05 -33.72
C ALA A 131 -37.60 -80.13 -34.49
N ASP A 132 -37.23 -79.84 -35.70
CA ASP A 132 -36.42 -80.80 -36.48
C ASP A 132 -35.03 -81.06 -35.88
N ARG A 133 -34.46 -80.11 -35.26
CA ARG A 133 -33.20 -80.19 -34.48
C ARG A 133 -33.18 -79.17 -33.36
N GLY A 134 -32.42 -79.43 -32.32
CA GLY A 134 -32.27 -78.45 -31.17
C GLY A 134 -31.47 -79.03 -30.04
N VAL A 135 -31.41 -78.20 -28.95
CA VAL A 135 -30.79 -78.59 -27.71
C VAL A 135 -31.85 -79.13 -26.74
N LEU A 136 -31.53 -80.20 -26.03
CA LEU A 136 -32.39 -80.78 -25.00
C LEU A 136 -32.25 -80.10 -23.69
N GLU A 137 -33.36 -79.85 -22.99
CA GLU A 137 -33.24 -79.41 -21.57
C GLU A 137 -32.50 -80.46 -20.74
N PRO A 138 -31.77 -80.05 -19.69
CA PRO A 138 -31.16 -81.02 -18.82
C PRO A 138 -32.14 -82.03 -18.25
N PHE A 139 -31.80 -83.29 -18.38
CA PHE A 139 -32.64 -84.37 -17.90
C PHE A 139 -31.87 -85.37 -17.05
N LEU A 140 -32.55 -85.97 -16.09
CA LEU A 140 -31.99 -87.03 -15.29
C LEU A 140 -31.92 -88.34 -16.11
N ASP A 141 -30.75 -88.86 -16.36
CA ASP A 141 -30.62 -90.18 -16.95
C ASP A 141 -30.89 -91.25 -15.88
N GLU A 142 -31.98 -91.90 -15.95
CA GLU A 142 -32.46 -92.90 -14.96
C GLU A 142 -31.42 -94.03 -14.70
N ARG A 143 -30.55 -94.28 -15.65
CA ARG A 143 -29.60 -95.36 -15.61
C ARG A 143 -28.29 -94.96 -14.90
N THR A 144 -27.76 -93.81 -15.21
CA THR A 144 -26.51 -93.27 -14.60
C THR A 144 -26.80 -92.53 -13.37
N GLY A 145 -28.07 -92.08 -13.14
CA GLY A 145 -28.43 -91.18 -12.05
C GLY A 145 -27.81 -89.79 -12.14
N GLY A 146 -27.21 -89.44 -13.31
CA GLY A 146 -26.58 -88.13 -13.56
C GLY A 146 -27.51 -87.27 -14.43
N ASN A 147 -27.37 -85.93 -14.20
CA ASN A 147 -27.97 -84.96 -15.11
C ASN A 147 -27.21 -84.93 -16.44
N MET A 148 -27.94 -85.04 -17.52
CA MET A 148 -27.38 -85.00 -18.85
C MET A 148 -27.94 -83.80 -19.60
N ILE A 149 -27.17 -83.28 -20.56
CA ILE A 149 -27.57 -82.25 -21.51
C ILE A 149 -27.15 -82.73 -22.90
N GLY A 150 -27.89 -82.39 -23.95
CA GLY A 150 -27.52 -82.85 -25.30
C GLY A 150 -28.23 -82.12 -26.37
N VAL A 151 -28.04 -82.63 -27.55
CA VAL A 151 -28.66 -82.16 -28.80
C VAL A 151 -29.40 -83.29 -29.49
N TYR A 152 -30.32 -82.93 -30.31
CA TYR A 152 -31.13 -83.93 -31.08
C TYR A 152 -31.31 -83.45 -32.50
N GLU A 153 -31.53 -84.45 -33.39
CA GLU A 153 -31.82 -84.26 -34.80
C GLU A 153 -32.80 -85.31 -35.29
N ARG A 154 -33.80 -84.91 -36.07
CA ARG A 154 -34.76 -85.77 -36.71
C ARG A 154 -34.22 -86.31 -38.03
N PHE A 155 -34.53 -87.55 -38.31
CA PHE A 155 -34.22 -88.17 -39.61
C PHE A 155 -35.33 -89.16 -40.02
N THR A 156 -35.23 -89.68 -41.18
CA THR A 156 -36.13 -90.71 -41.67
C THR A 156 -35.35 -91.90 -42.07
N PHE A 157 -35.70 -93.09 -41.53
CA PHE A 157 -35.12 -94.40 -41.93
C PHE A 157 -35.41 -94.74 -43.39
N SER A 158 -34.64 -95.63 -43.95
CA SER A 158 -34.76 -96.07 -45.36
C SER A 158 -36.14 -96.64 -45.74
N ASP A 159 -36.94 -97.10 -44.82
CA ASP A 159 -38.29 -97.64 -45.00
C ASP A 159 -39.39 -96.59 -44.80
N GLY A 160 -39.03 -95.28 -44.56
CA GLY A 160 -39.97 -94.19 -44.34
C GLY A 160 -40.40 -93.94 -42.89
N THR A 161 -39.87 -94.70 -41.94
CA THR A 161 -40.18 -94.54 -40.52
C THR A 161 -39.45 -93.29 -39.99
N PRO A 162 -40.17 -92.36 -39.27
CA PRO A 162 -39.51 -91.21 -38.64
C PRO A 162 -38.68 -91.66 -37.43
N GLY A 163 -37.46 -91.08 -37.28
CA GLY A 163 -36.55 -91.31 -36.19
C GLY A 163 -36.01 -90.00 -35.66
N ILE A 164 -35.48 -90.07 -34.46
CA ILE A 164 -34.72 -89.00 -33.86
C ILE A 164 -33.42 -89.54 -33.27
N VAL A 165 -32.30 -88.86 -33.55
CA VAL A 165 -31.02 -89.20 -32.95
C VAL A 165 -30.69 -88.11 -31.94
N ARG A 166 -30.07 -88.51 -30.81
CA ARG A 166 -29.65 -87.65 -29.69
C ARG A 166 -28.25 -87.93 -29.35
N LYS A 167 -27.49 -86.87 -29.01
CA LYS A 167 -26.17 -86.91 -28.38
C LYS A 167 -26.33 -86.24 -27.06
N ALA A 168 -26.06 -86.96 -25.95
CA ALA A 168 -26.17 -86.45 -24.61
C ALA A 168 -24.87 -86.74 -23.84
N ARG A 169 -24.55 -85.84 -22.95
CA ARG A 169 -23.37 -85.90 -22.09
C ARG A 169 -23.67 -85.43 -20.70
N PRO A 170 -22.78 -85.71 -19.68
CA PRO A 170 -22.95 -85.23 -18.36
C PRO A 170 -23.02 -83.67 -18.34
N LEU A 171 -24.01 -83.11 -17.67
CA LEU A 171 -24.21 -81.68 -17.57
C LEU A 171 -22.96 -81.00 -16.90
N GLY A 172 -22.36 -81.67 -15.88
CA GLY A 172 -21.19 -81.15 -15.18
C GLY A 172 -19.97 -80.88 -16.08
N ASP A 173 -19.78 -81.73 -17.16
CA ASP A 173 -18.66 -81.54 -18.10
C ASP A 173 -18.87 -80.28 -18.99
N VAL A 174 -20.08 -79.97 -19.32
CA VAL A 174 -20.46 -78.76 -20.05
C VAL A 174 -20.36 -77.55 -19.15
N GLU A 175 -20.85 -77.68 -17.91
CA GLU A 175 -20.72 -76.61 -16.89
C GLU A 175 -19.23 -76.28 -16.59
N GLU A 176 -18.32 -77.26 -16.50
CA GLU A 176 -16.91 -77.06 -16.33
C GLU A 176 -16.27 -76.27 -17.49
N ARG A 177 -16.65 -76.60 -18.72
CA ARG A 177 -16.12 -75.88 -19.91
C ARG A 177 -16.81 -74.55 -20.13
N PHE A 178 -18.03 -74.34 -19.63
CA PHE A 178 -18.76 -73.09 -19.65
C PHE A 178 -18.34 -72.19 -18.46
N SER A 179 -17.52 -72.66 -17.51
CA SER A 179 -17.17 -71.89 -16.31
C SER A 179 -16.37 -70.65 -16.69
N LEU A 180 -17.09 -69.60 -17.12
CA LEU A 180 -16.53 -68.31 -17.42
C LEU A 180 -16.38 -67.52 -16.13
N SER A 181 -15.15 -67.21 -15.82
CA SER A 181 -14.79 -66.32 -14.75
C SER A 181 -14.22 -65.01 -15.35
N PHE A 182 -14.64 -63.91 -14.85
CA PHE A 182 -14.18 -62.59 -15.31
C PHE A 182 -14.03 -61.65 -14.12
N TYR A 183 -13.34 -60.54 -14.30
CA TYR A 183 -13.02 -59.57 -13.24
C TYR A 183 -12.35 -60.22 -12.01
N ASN A 184 -11.24 -60.95 -12.22
CA ASN A 184 -10.50 -61.64 -11.16
C ASN A 184 -11.35 -62.59 -10.30
N ASP A 185 -12.16 -63.42 -10.93
CA ASP A 185 -13.09 -64.38 -10.28
C ASP A 185 -14.21 -63.72 -9.47
N SER A 186 -14.61 -62.48 -9.78
CA SER A 186 -15.74 -61.82 -9.11
C SER A 186 -17.04 -61.94 -9.89
N GLY A 187 -16.99 -62.28 -11.20
CA GLY A 187 -18.14 -62.45 -12.03
C GLY A 187 -18.35 -63.92 -12.46
N PHE A 188 -19.56 -64.34 -12.58
CA PHE A 188 -19.95 -65.71 -12.97
C PHE A 188 -21.20 -65.68 -13.85
N SER A 189 -21.45 -66.78 -14.58
CA SER A 189 -22.56 -66.86 -15.50
C SER A 189 -23.49 -68.01 -15.21
N TYR A 190 -24.78 -67.83 -15.55
CA TYR A 190 -25.80 -68.85 -15.61
C TYR A 190 -26.34 -68.98 -17.05
N VAL A 191 -26.86 -70.16 -17.41
CA VAL A 191 -27.77 -70.27 -18.52
C VAL A 191 -29.17 -70.51 -17.96
N VAL A 192 -30.14 -69.72 -18.38
CA VAL A 192 -31.51 -69.75 -17.88
C VAL A 192 -32.47 -69.96 -19.09
N ASN A 193 -33.60 -70.60 -18.86
CA ASN A 193 -34.65 -70.66 -19.86
C ASN A 193 -35.55 -69.40 -19.81
N ASP A 194 -36.57 -69.35 -20.73
CA ASP A 194 -37.48 -68.18 -20.80
C ASP A 194 -38.37 -68.01 -19.59
N GLU A 195 -38.50 -69.05 -18.73
CA GLU A 195 -39.15 -68.97 -17.41
C GLU A 195 -38.23 -68.58 -16.32
N GLY A 196 -36.92 -68.34 -16.62
CA GLY A 196 -35.87 -67.93 -15.70
C GLY A 196 -35.34 -69.09 -14.85
N GLU A 197 -35.65 -70.31 -15.15
CA GLU A 197 -35.11 -71.47 -14.47
C GLU A 197 -33.64 -71.67 -14.87
N VAL A 198 -32.79 -72.04 -13.94
CA VAL A 198 -31.37 -72.24 -14.17
C VAL A 198 -31.14 -73.61 -14.83
N VAL A 199 -30.80 -73.54 -16.10
CA VAL A 199 -30.45 -74.69 -16.94
C VAL A 199 -29.03 -75.19 -16.72
N MET A 200 -28.04 -74.24 -16.66
CA MET A 200 -26.64 -74.56 -16.41
C MET A 200 -26.02 -73.48 -15.48
N ARG A 201 -25.08 -73.92 -14.71
CA ARG A 201 -24.36 -73.04 -13.75
C ARG A 201 -22.89 -73.09 -14.01
N SER A 202 -22.27 -71.92 -13.91
CA SER A 202 -20.81 -71.92 -13.90
C SER A 202 -20.30 -72.54 -12.57
N GLN A 203 -19.19 -73.31 -12.65
CA GLN A 203 -18.53 -73.87 -11.46
C GLN A 203 -17.75 -72.84 -10.67
N HIS A 204 -18.34 -71.66 -10.44
CA HIS A 204 -17.75 -70.58 -9.70
C HIS A 204 -18.09 -70.68 -8.20
N ARG A 205 -17.15 -70.27 -7.34
CA ARG A 205 -17.31 -70.33 -5.88
C ARG A 205 -18.53 -69.56 -5.36
N ASP A 206 -18.82 -68.41 -5.96
CA ASP A 206 -19.91 -67.53 -5.57
C ASP A 206 -21.22 -67.83 -6.32
N SER A 207 -21.21 -68.80 -7.27
CA SER A 207 -22.40 -69.32 -7.88
C SER A 207 -23.24 -70.03 -6.83
N ASN A 208 -24.38 -69.44 -6.46
CA ASN A 208 -25.23 -70.00 -5.43
C ASN A 208 -25.98 -71.23 -5.95
N ARG A 209 -25.54 -72.40 -5.51
CA ARG A 209 -26.13 -73.72 -5.98
C ARG A 209 -27.52 -73.98 -5.42
N THR A 210 -28.11 -73.13 -4.61
CA THR A 210 -29.41 -73.33 -3.98
C THR A 210 -30.56 -72.71 -4.73
N PHE A 211 -30.35 -71.92 -5.76
CA PHE A 211 -31.38 -71.29 -6.55
C PHE A 211 -31.83 -72.26 -7.72
N SER A 212 -33.13 -72.36 -7.89
CA SER A 212 -33.71 -73.03 -9.05
C SER A 212 -34.08 -72.04 -10.16
N SER A 213 -34.28 -70.77 -9.80
CA SER A 213 -34.61 -69.71 -10.76
C SER A 213 -33.80 -68.44 -10.51
N ILE A 214 -33.47 -67.73 -11.57
CA ILE A 214 -32.80 -66.41 -11.48
C ILE A 214 -33.73 -65.40 -10.76
N TYR A 215 -35.03 -65.61 -10.78
CA TYR A 215 -35.98 -64.73 -10.11
C TYR A 215 -35.94 -64.87 -8.59
N ASP A 216 -35.33 -65.90 -8.03
CA ASP A 216 -35.05 -66.01 -6.58
C ASP A 216 -34.05 -64.95 -6.13
N ILE A 217 -33.16 -64.47 -7.04
CA ILE A 217 -32.22 -63.40 -6.83
C ILE A 217 -32.88 -62.04 -7.11
N VAL A 218 -33.48 -61.90 -8.29
CA VAL A 218 -34.04 -60.65 -8.81
C VAL A 218 -35.31 -60.23 -8.02
N GLY A 219 -36.12 -61.21 -7.58
CA GLY A 219 -37.31 -60.96 -6.77
C GLY A 219 -37.08 -60.67 -5.29
N PHE A 220 -35.78 -60.45 -4.85
CA PHE A 220 -35.44 -60.17 -3.45
C PHE A 220 -35.94 -58.77 -3.01
N GLU A 221 -36.29 -58.64 -1.70
CA GLU A 221 -36.77 -57.38 -1.16
C GLU A 221 -35.77 -56.21 -1.43
N GLY A 222 -36.27 -55.14 -2.05
CA GLY A 222 -35.48 -53.94 -2.36
C GLY A 222 -35.35 -53.64 -3.87
N ASN A 223 -35.70 -54.59 -4.73
CA ASN A 223 -35.73 -54.38 -6.18
C ASN A 223 -37.06 -53.78 -6.65
N ASP A 224 -37.00 -52.85 -7.61
CA ASP A 224 -38.20 -52.26 -8.19
C ASP A 224 -38.92 -53.33 -9.04
N GLN A 225 -40.20 -53.52 -8.79
CA GLN A 225 -40.99 -54.48 -9.52
C GLN A 225 -41.05 -54.17 -11.01
N VAL A 226 -40.91 -52.89 -11.40
CA VAL A 226 -40.90 -52.49 -12.81
C VAL A 226 -39.63 -53.00 -13.50
N ASP A 227 -38.48 -52.93 -12.80
CA ASP A 227 -37.20 -53.44 -13.33
C ASP A 227 -37.20 -54.96 -13.45
N VAL A 228 -37.77 -55.62 -12.43
CA VAL A 228 -37.98 -57.12 -12.46
C VAL A 228 -38.84 -57.54 -13.60
N ASP A 229 -39.96 -56.86 -13.81
CA ASP A 229 -40.92 -57.21 -14.92
C ASP A 229 -40.30 -56.85 -16.28
N SER A 230 -39.50 -55.80 -16.37
CA SER A 230 -38.76 -55.46 -17.59
C SER A 230 -37.69 -56.48 -17.92
N PHE A 231 -36.95 -56.97 -16.95
CA PHE A 231 -35.93 -58.01 -17.10
C PHE A 231 -36.61 -59.34 -17.55
N ARG A 232 -37.72 -59.73 -16.89
CA ARG A 232 -38.51 -60.92 -17.29
C ARG A 232 -39.02 -60.80 -18.70
N THR A 233 -39.47 -59.64 -19.11
CA THR A 233 -39.96 -59.40 -20.47
C THR A 233 -38.82 -59.49 -21.47
N ALA A 234 -37.64 -58.98 -21.13
CA ALA A 234 -36.46 -59.02 -21.97
C ALA A 234 -36.00 -60.49 -22.25
N LEU A 235 -35.94 -61.34 -21.20
CA LEU A 235 -35.61 -62.77 -21.37
C LEU A 235 -36.63 -63.49 -22.27
N LYS A 236 -37.92 -63.22 -22.06
CA LYS A 236 -39.00 -63.81 -22.94
C LYS A 236 -38.95 -63.34 -24.38
N GLN A 237 -38.37 -62.17 -24.64
CA GLN A 237 -38.25 -61.63 -26.01
C GLN A 237 -36.86 -61.91 -26.62
N ASN A 238 -36.05 -62.74 -25.95
CA ASN A 238 -34.67 -63.03 -26.39
C ASN A 238 -33.90 -61.75 -26.66
N ALA A 239 -34.02 -60.75 -25.74
CA ALA A 239 -33.34 -59.48 -25.86
C ALA A 239 -31.97 -59.51 -25.18
N ARG A 240 -31.01 -58.84 -25.76
CA ARG A 240 -29.71 -58.58 -25.12
C ARG A 240 -29.79 -57.28 -24.26
N GLY A 241 -29.30 -57.35 -23.03
CA GLY A 241 -29.36 -56.16 -22.18
C GLY A 241 -28.58 -56.25 -20.86
N VAL A 242 -28.82 -55.26 -20.07
CA VAL A 242 -28.23 -55.11 -18.72
C VAL A 242 -29.31 -54.68 -17.74
N ALA A 243 -29.28 -55.24 -16.54
CA ALA A 243 -30.15 -54.85 -15.43
C ALA A 243 -29.33 -54.77 -14.13
N LEU A 244 -29.80 -53.99 -13.18
CA LEU A 244 -29.21 -53.83 -11.86
C LEU A 244 -30.19 -54.39 -10.83
N PHE A 245 -29.72 -55.28 -9.97
CA PHE A 245 -30.54 -55.82 -8.91
C PHE A 245 -29.75 -55.91 -7.60
N SER A 246 -30.43 -55.67 -6.50
CA SER A 246 -29.89 -55.81 -5.15
C SER A 246 -30.20 -57.22 -4.61
N TYR A 247 -29.21 -57.85 -4.06
CA TYR A 247 -29.35 -59.13 -3.37
C TYR A 247 -28.56 -59.14 -2.07
N ARG A 248 -29.22 -59.35 -0.94
CA ARG A 248 -28.62 -59.37 0.43
C ARG A 248 -27.88 -58.10 0.84
N GLY A 249 -28.21 -56.97 0.25
CA GLY A 249 -27.60 -55.66 0.57
C GLY A 249 -26.52 -55.22 -0.41
N ASP A 250 -26.09 -56.08 -1.31
CA ASP A 250 -25.13 -55.76 -2.37
C ASP A 250 -25.85 -55.57 -3.70
N GLU A 251 -25.38 -54.67 -4.53
CA GLU A 251 -25.88 -54.46 -5.89
C GLU A 251 -25.09 -55.30 -6.89
N TYR A 252 -25.80 -55.90 -7.84
CA TYR A 252 -25.22 -56.72 -8.90
C TYR A 252 -25.69 -56.24 -10.26
N VAL A 253 -24.76 -56.30 -11.22
CA VAL A 253 -25.01 -56.04 -12.64
C VAL A 253 -25.29 -57.37 -13.31
N PHE A 254 -26.44 -57.50 -13.95
CA PHE A 254 -26.88 -58.64 -14.72
C PHE A 254 -26.77 -58.31 -16.20
N CYS A 255 -25.89 -58.99 -16.93
CA CYS A 255 -25.76 -58.88 -18.37
C CYS A 255 -26.33 -60.15 -19.01
N TYR A 256 -27.26 -60.02 -19.89
CA TYR A 256 -27.94 -61.17 -20.50
C TYR A 256 -27.89 -61.10 -22.04
N THR A 257 -27.77 -62.31 -22.66
CA THR A 257 -27.68 -62.46 -24.09
C THR A 257 -28.34 -63.77 -24.48
N PRO A 258 -29.22 -63.80 -25.48
CA PRO A 258 -29.93 -65.04 -25.92
C PRO A 258 -28.96 -66.05 -26.55
N LEU A 259 -29.16 -67.30 -26.27
CA LEU A 259 -28.42 -68.45 -26.83
C LEU A 259 -29.10 -68.94 -28.11
N GLU A 260 -28.37 -68.85 -29.22
CA GLU A 260 -28.94 -69.32 -30.53
C GLU A 260 -29.11 -70.84 -30.58
N GLY A 261 -30.05 -71.29 -31.30
CA GLY A 261 -30.32 -72.73 -31.48
C GLY A 261 -30.94 -73.45 -30.28
N THR A 262 -31.36 -72.73 -29.26
CA THR A 262 -32.07 -73.18 -28.07
C THR A 262 -33.54 -72.71 -28.05
N ASP A 263 -34.35 -73.29 -27.23
CA ASP A 263 -35.78 -72.92 -27.10
C ASP A 263 -35.91 -71.85 -25.99
N GLY A 264 -35.39 -70.59 -26.31
CA GLY A 264 -35.49 -69.41 -25.42
C GLY A 264 -34.52 -69.39 -24.23
N TRP A 265 -33.31 -69.91 -24.41
CA TRP A 265 -32.30 -69.83 -23.36
C TRP A 265 -31.47 -68.54 -23.45
N ASP A 266 -31.09 -67.98 -22.29
CA ASP A 266 -30.25 -66.83 -22.18
C ASP A 266 -29.00 -67.13 -21.33
N VAL A 267 -27.83 -66.59 -21.72
CA VAL A 267 -26.64 -66.55 -20.89
C VAL A 267 -26.75 -65.29 -20.08
N VAL A 268 -26.77 -65.44 -18.74
CA VAL A 268 -26.85 -64.33 -17.77
C VAL A 268 -25.53 -64.28 -16.96
N SER A 269 -24.77 -63.24 -17.14
CA SER A 269 -23.56 -62.98 -16.37
C SER A 269 -23.88 -62.03 -15.25
N ILE A 270 -23.39 -62.34 -14.05
CA ILE A 270 -23.65 -61.58 -12.81
C ILE A 270 -22.34 -61.14 -12.23
N ILE A 271 -22.22 -59.87 -11.89
CA ILE A 271 -21.03 -59.28 -11.29
C ILE A 271 -21.41 -58.25 -10.21
N PRO A 272 -20.73 -58.21 -9.03
CA PRO A 272 -20.96 -57.15 -8.05
C PRO A 272 -20.72 -55.76 -8.60
N ASN A 273 -21.63 -54.82 -8.40
CA ASN A 273 -21.51 -53.45 -8.83
C ASN A 273 -20.27 -52.71 -8.24
N GLU A 274 -19.90 -53.09 -7.00
CA GLU A 274 -18.69 -52.57 -6.34
C GLU A 274 -17.45 -52.84 -7.19
N VAL A 275 -17.32 -54.03 -7.77
CA VAL A 275 -16.19 -54.43 -8.61
C VAL A 275 -16.17 -53.65 -9.93
N VAL A 276 -17.35 -53.47 -10.53
CA VAL A 276 -17.53 -52.68 -11.75
C VAL A 276 -17.11 -51.23 -11.52
N MET A 277 -17.42 -50.67 -10.33
CA MET A 277 -17.18 -49.29 -9.96
C MET A 277 -15.81 -49.03 -9.24
N GLU A 278 -15.03 -50.07 -8.98
CA GLU A 278 -13.76 -49.95 -8.21
C GLU A 278 -12.80 -48.91 -8.81
N GLN A 279 -12.59 -48.96 -10.13
CA GLN A 279 -11.70 -48.01 -10.82
C GLN A 279 -12.28 -46.58 -10.81
N ALA A 280 -13.58 -46.43 -10.96
CA ALA A 280 -14.27 -45.14 -10.91
C ALA A 280 -14.10 -44.52 -9.52
N ASN A 281 -14.36 -45.30 -8.47
CA ASN A 281 -14.23 -44.85 -7.07
C ASN A 281 -12.76 -44.44 -6.72
N ALA A 282 -11.77 -45.17 -7.20
CA ALA A 282 -10.37 -44.82 -7.00
C ALA A 282 -10.02 -43.47 -7.64
N ILE A 283 -10.47 -43.21 -8.89
CA ILE A 283 -10.25 -41.91 -9.56
C ILE A 283 -10.99 -40.78 -8.87
N ILE A 284 -12.25 -41.01 -8.46
CA ILE A 284 -13.05 -40.01 -7.74
C ILE A 284 -12.40 -39.65 -6.42
N ASN A 285 -11.97 -40.64 -5.64
CA ASN A 285 -11.30 -40.39 -4.33
C ASN A 285 -9.97 -39.64 -4.50
N ALA A 286 -9.15 -39.99 -5.50
CA ALA A 286 -7.93 -39.24 -5.81
C ALA A 286 -8.22 -37.80 -6.21
N THR A 287 -9.26 -37.57 -7.00
CA THR A 287 -9.65 -36.23 -7.42
C THR A 287 -10.18 -35.41 -6.25
N LEU A 288 -10.99 -35.99 -5.36
CA LEU A 288 -11.46 -35.31 -4.13
C LEU A 288 -10.31 -34.92 -3.22
N LEU A 289 -9.32 -35.79 -3.06
CA LEU A 289 -8.11 -35.49 -2.27
C LEU A 289 -7.34 -34.31 -2.88
N LEU A 290 -7.14 -34.32 -4.20
CA LEU A 290 -6.45 -33.23 -4.91
C LEU A 290 -7.20 -31.90 -4.72
N CYS A 291 -8.53 -31.90 -4.85
CA CYS A 291 -9.35 -30.71 -4.62
C CYS A 291 -9.25 -30.19 -3.19
N LEU A 292 -9.25 -31.08 -2.20
CA LEU A 292 -9.04 -30.71 -0.80
C LEU A 292 -7.71 -30.01 -0.60
N VAL A 293 -6.63 -30.55 -1.17
CA VAL A 293 -5.28 -29.95 -1.09
C VAL A 293 -5.28 -28.56 -1.73
N ILE A 294 -5.91 -28.38 -2.89
CA ILE A 294 -6.01 -27.08 -3.56
C ILE A 294 -6.77 -26.06 -2.69
N ILE A 295 -7.92 -26.44 -2.12
CA ILE A 295 -8.73 -25.56 -1.29
C ILE A 295 -7.98 -25.17 0.00
N VAL A 296 -7.31 -26.12 0.64
CA VAL A 296 -6.46 -25.85 1.81
C VAL A 296 -5.31 -24.91 1.45
N GLY A 297 -4.64 -25.16 0.31
CA GLY A 297 -3.57 -24.27 -0.19
C GLY A 297 -4.05 -22.84 -0.43
N LEU A 298 -5.21 -22.66 -1.09
CA LEU A 298 -5.84 -21.34 -1.27
C LEU A 298 -6.15 -20.67 0.08
N GLY A 299 -6.65 -21.43 1.06
CA GLY A 299 -6.92 -20.93 2.41
C GLY A 299 -5.64 -20.46 3.14
N ILE A 300 -4.54 -21.20 3.01
CA ILE A 300 -3.24 -20.82 3.57
C ILE A 300 -2.74 -19.52 2.92
N VAL A 301 -2.74 -19.44 1.58
CA VAL A 301 -2.32 -18.25 0.83
C VAL A 301 -3.14 -17.03 1.25
N LEU A 302 -4.46 -17.17 1.36
CA LEU A 302 -5.35 -16.11 1.81
C LEU A 302 -5.02 -15.66 3.24
N THR A 303 -4.76 -16.60 4.15
CA THR A 303 -4.41 -16.32 5.55
C THR A 303 -3.08 -15.59 5.66
N VAL A 304 -2.03 -16.02 4.93
CA VAL A 304 -0.72 -15.36 4.87
C VAL A 304 -0.85 -13.94 4.29
N TYR A 305 -1.60 -13.79 3.20
CA TYR A 305 -1.89 -12.48 2.61
C TYR A 305 -2.59 -11.53 3.61
N TRP A 306 -3.61 -11.99 4.34
CA TRP A 306 -4.32 -11.20 5.34
C TRP A 306 -3.42 -10.80 6.52
N ARG A 307 -2.58 -11.73 7.01
CA ARG A 307 -1.62 -11.44 8.08
C ARG A 307 -0.56 -10.45 7.64
N GLY A 308 0.05 -10.65 6.48
CA GLY A 308 1.04 -9.72 5.91
C GLY A 308 0.45 -8.33 5.67
N SER A 309 -0.76 -8.26 5.10
CA SER A 309 -1.44 -6.98 4.87
C SER A 309 -1.83 -6.24 6.16
N ARG A 310 -2.12 -6.94 7.25
CA ARG A 310 -2.37 -6.31 8.57
C ARG A 310 -1.09 -5.81 9.21
N ALA A 311 0.00 -6.57 9.14
CA ALA A 311 1.31 -6.16 9.66
C ALA A 311 1.83 -4.92 8.92
N HIS A 312 1.81 -4.94 7.61
CA HIS A 312 2.25 -3.83 6.78
C HIS A 312 1.40 -2.56 6.97
N ARG A 313 0.11 -2.70 7.19
CA ARG A 313 -0.75 -1.56 7.51
C ARG A 313 -0.42 -0.93 8.86
N ARG A 314 -0.15 -1.74 9.90
CA ARG A 314 0.27 -1.24 11.22
C ARG A 314 1.61 -0.52 11.15
N GLU A 315 2.53 -1.00 10.32
CA GLU A 315 3.84 -0.39 10.11
C GLU A 315 3.74 0.93 9.36
N ILE A 316 2.90 1.01 8.30
CA ILE A 316 2.59 2.27 7.61
C ILE A 316 1.91 3.26 8.56
N GLU A 317 0.92 2.84 9.33
CA GLU A 317 0.26 3.70 10.32
C GLU A 317 1.25 4.18 11.39
N ARG A 318 2.19 3.32 11.82
CA ARG A 318 3.23 3.70 12.78
C ARG A 318 4.21 4.70 12.18
N MET A 319 4.70 4.46 10.95
CA MET A 319 5.61 5.39 10.27
C MET A 319 4.94 6.71 9.89
N ALA A 320 3.66 6.71 9.56
CA ALA A 320 2.90 7.91 9.23
C ALA A 320 2.56 8.77 10.46
N PHE A 321 2.33 8.13 11.61
CA PHE A 321 1.77 8.80 12.77
C PHE A 321 2.74 9.00 13.94
N PHE A 322 3.92 8.37 13.92
CA PHE A 322 4.89 8.48 15.00
C PHE A 322 6.29 8.72 14.46
N ASP A 323 7.04 9.61 15.12
CA ASP A 323 8.44 9.83 14.85
C ASP A 323 9.28 8.60 15.22
N GLY A 324 10.08 8.12 14.29
CA GLY A 324 10.84 6.87 14.46
C GLY A 324 11.92 6.90 15.52
N LEU A 325 12.46 8.09 15.84
CA LEU A 325 13.53 8.28 16.82
C LEU A 325 13.00 8.44 18.24
N THR A 326 12.00 9.30 18.41
CA THR A 326 11.49 9.74 19.71
C THR A 326 10.22 9.03 20.14
N GLY A 327 9.49 8.45 19.19
CA GLY A 327 8.18 7.81 19.43
C GLY A 327 7.07 8.80 19.82
N LEU A 328 7.28 10.10 19.65
CA LEU A 328 6.24 11.12 19.71
C LEU A 328 5.36 11.08 18.47
N PHE A 329 4.27 11.81 18.47
CA PHE A 329 3.43 11.96 17.29
C PHE A 329 4.21 12.65 16.15
N SER A 330 3.87 12.28 14.90
CA SER A 330 4.21 13.06 13.71
C SER A 330 3.36 14.32 13.63
N ALA A 331 3.71 15.25 12.74
CA ALA A 331 2.91 16.45 12.47
C ALA A 331 1.45 16.13 12.13
N ASP A 332 1.24 15.15 11.24
CA ASP A 332 -0.10 14.75 10.81
C ASP A 332 -0.95 14.19 11.95
N LYS A 333 -0.33 13.37 12.80
CA LYS A 333 -1.03 12.81 13.96
C LYS A 333 -1.32 13.87 15.01
N PHE A 334 -0.39 14.81 15.20
CA PHE A 334 -0.57 15.92 16.12
C PHE A 334 -1.77 16.80 15.71
N ALA A 335 -1.87 17.16 14.43
CA ALA A 335 -2.99 17.93 13.91
C ALA A 335 -4.32 17.21 14.15
N LEU A 336 -4.40 15.93 13.76
CA LEU A 336 -5.61 15.11 13.91
C LEU A 336 -6.08 14.99 15.39
N GLU A 337 -5.15 14.64 16.29
CA GLU A 337 -5.46 14.47 17.72
C GLU A 337 -5.67 15.83 18.40
N GLY A 338 -4.94 16.86 17.97
CA GLY A 338 -5.09 18.21 18.46
C GLY A 338 -6.48 18.77 18.23
N ASP A 339 -7.01 18.60 17.03
CA ASP A 339 -8.37 19.03 16.68
C ASP A 339 -9.43 18.31 17.55
N VAL A 340 -9.23 17.00 17.77
CA VAL A 340 -10.12 16.24 18.66
C VAL A 340 -10.08 16.80 20.07
N ARG A 341 -8.86 17.04 20.63
CA ARG A 341 -8.69 17.58 21.99
C ARG A 341 -9.28 18.99 22.15
N LEU A 342 -9.06 19.86 21.15
CA LEU A 342 -9.67 21.22 21.13
C LEU A 342 -11.20 21.12 21.12
N ALA A 343 -11.75 20.24 20.28
CA ALA A 343 -13.20 20.07 20.21
C ALA A 343 -13.80 19.49 21.50
N GLU A 344 -13.13 18.52 22.12
CA GLU A 344 -13.54 17.95 23.41
C GLU A 344 -13.51 18.99 24.52
N ARG A 345 -12.45 19.82 24.60
CA ARG A 345 -12.34 20.88 25.58
C ARG A 345 -13.41 21.93 25.41
N ALA A 346 -13.63 22.39 24.18
CA ALA A 346 -14.68 23.37 23.88
C ALA A 346 -16.10 22.86 24.19
N ARG A 347 -16.34 21.56 24.09
CA ARG A 347 -17.61 20.92 24.49
C ARG A 347 -17.77 20.87 26.01
N ALA A 348 -16.70 20.54 26.75
CA ALA A 348 -16.71 20.49 28.20
C ALA A 348 -16.99 21.86 28.79
N ASP A 349 -16.41 22.94 28.24
CA ASP A 349 -16.66 24.32 28.67
C ASP A 349 -18.12 24.76 28.44
N ARG A 350 -18.71 24.40 27.26
CA ARG A 350 -20.13 24.71 26.95
C ARG A 350 -21.13 23.96 27.83
N ALA A 351 -20.75 22.75 28.30
CA ALA A 351 -21.61 21.93 29.15
C ALA A 351 -21.65 22.40 30.62
N GLY A 352 -20.92 23.49 30.99
CA GLY A 352 -20.92 24.05 32.34
C GLY A 352 -20.25 23.17 33.40
N GLY A 353 -19.54 22.10 33.01
CA GLY A 353 -18.91 21.13 33.90
C GLY A 353 -17.39 21.26 34.03
N GLY A 354 -16.77 22.23 33.38
CA GLY A 354 -15.32 22.45 33.41
C GLY A 354 -14.93 23.61 34.33
N ALA A 355 -13.91 23.43 35.13
CA ALA A 355 -13.17 24.53 35.70
C ALA A 355 -12.62 25.34 34.52
N GLY A 356 -13.15 26.51 34.19
CA GLY A 356 -12.78 27.37 33.05
C GLY A 356 -11.35 27.13 32.56
N GLY A 357 -11.04 27.39 31.31
CA GLY A 357 -9.71 27.18 30.79
C GLY A 357 -9.75 26.77 29.30
N GLY A 358 -8.60 26.53 28.71
CA GLY A 358 -8.46 26.23 27.29
C GLY A 358 -7.42 25.15 26.98
N MET A 359 -6.98 25.15 25.73
CA MET A 359 -5.81 24.41 25.27
C MET A 359 -4.70 25.41 24.90
N ALA A 360 -3.48 25.13 25.27
CA ALA A 360 -2.31 25.91 24.91
C ALA A 360 -1.39 25.09 24.00
N ALA A 361 -1.02 25.67 22.87
CA ALA A 361 0.02 25.11 22.00
C ALA A 361 1.37 25.72 22.33
N ALA A 362 2.41 24.90 22.38
CA ALA A 362 3.79 25.37 22.49
C ALA A 362 4.63 24.81 21.34
N CYS A 363 5.47 25.66 20.78
CA CYS A 363 6.50 25.32 19.81
C CYS A 363 7.86 25.39 20.48
N ILE A 364 8.68 24.39 20.34
CA ILE A 364 9.93 24.20 21.05
C ILE A 364 11.02 23.89 20.05
N ASP A 365 12.13 24.60 20.12
CA ASP A 365 13.29 24.49 19.27
C ASP A 365 14.54 24.47 20.11
N ILE A 366 15.53 23.66 19.77
CA ILE A 366 16.78 23.54 20.50
C ILE A 366 17.78 24.56 19.96
N ASP A 367 18.32 25.41 20.82
CA ASP A 367 19.33 26.36 20.38
C ASP A 367 20.60 25.65 19.94
N ASN A 368 21.13 26.05 18.79
CA ASN A 368 22.38 25.53 18.23
C ASN A 368 22.52 24.00 18.19
N PHE A 369 21.40 23.26 17.94
CA PHE A 369 21.41 21.80 17.90
C PHE A 369 22.43 21.22 16.90
N LYS A 370 22.66 21.91 15.78
CA LYS A 370 23.69 21.54 14.82
C LYS A 370 25.09 21.47 15.47
N LEU A 371 25.41 22.41 16.37
CA LEU A 371 26.71 22.42 17.07
C LEU A 371 26.85 21.18 17.98
N ILE A 372 25.76 20.71 18.61
CA ILE A 372 25.77 19.48 19.40
C ILE A 372 26.10 18.28 18.51
N ASN A 373 25.48 18.18 17.32
CA ASN A 373 25.79 17.13 16.36
C ASN A 373 27.23 17.19 15.83
N ASP A 374 27.73 18.38 15.56
CA ASP A 374 29.08 18.59 14.99
C ASP A 374 30.18 18.34 16.02
N VAL A 375 29.96 18.66 17.30
CA VAL A 375 30.96 18.52 18.39
C VAL A 375 30.85 17.15 19.07
N ASP A 376 29.66 16.74 19.47
CA ASP A 376 29.45 15.55 20.31
C ASP A 376 28.95 14.33 19.48
N GLY A 377 28.71 14.51 18.19
CA GLY A 377 28.30 13.49 17.23
C GLY A 377 26.77 13.23 17.19
N TYR A 378 26.29 12.70 16.05
CA TYR A 378 24.86 12.42 15.83
C TYR A 378 24.22 11.47 16.86
N ALA A 379 25.00 10.52 17.40
CA ALA A 379 24.51 9.61 18.43
C ALA A 379 24.10 10.36 19.71
N ARG A 380 24.89 11.38 20.11
CA ARG A 380 24.56 12.24 21.27
C ARG A 380 23.38 13.14 20.96
N GLY A 381 23.32 13.72 19.75
CA GLY A 381 22.15 14.47 19.30
C GLY A 381 20.85 13.66 19.38
N ASP A 382 20.90 12.41 18.93
CA ASP A 382 19.77 11.48 19.03
C ASP A 382 19.33 11.19 20.47
N GLU A 383 20.29 11.06 21.41
CA GLU A 383 20.01 10.92 22.84
C GLU A 383 19.32 12.15 23.40
N VAL A 384 19.85 13.34 23.11
CA VAL A 384 19.25 14.63 23.51
C VAL A 384 17.80 14.72 23.04
N LEU A 385 17.55 14.36 21.79
CA LEU A 385 16.18 14.38 21.24
C LEU A 385 15.26 13.39 21.94
N ARG A 386 15.74 12.18 22.29
CA ARG A 386 14.94 11.17 23.03
C ARG A 386 14.66 11.63 24.46
N GLU A 387 15.64 12.21 25.15
CA GLU A 387 15.49 12.72 26.51
C GLU A 387 14.50 13.89 26.55
N LEU A 388 14.63 14.86 25.63
CA LEU A 388 13.66 15.96 25.51
C LEU A 388 12.25 15.43 25.19
N ALA A 389 12.14 14.47 24.28
CA ALA A 389 10.85 13.85 23.96
C ALA A 389 10.21 13.16 25.16
N ALA A 390 11.00 12.55 26.04
CA ALA A 390 10.49 11.95 27.28
C ALA A 390 9.93 13.03 28.22
N ILE A 391 10.65 14.15 28.41
CA ILE A 391 10.18 15.29 29.19
C ILE A 391 8.86 15.82 28.61
N LEU A 392 8.80 16.05 27.30
CA LEU A 392 7.60 16.57 26.65
C LEU A 392 6.40 15.64 26.80
N ARG A 393 6.62 14.33 26.72
CA ARG A 393 5.54 13.33 26.91
C ARG A 393 5.01 13.35 28.35
N GLU A 394 5.88 13.49 29.34
CA GLU A 394 5.49 13.58 30.74
C GLU A 394 4.73 14.88 31.04
N GLU A 395 5.22 16.03 30.57
CA GLU A 395 4.58 17.32 30.78
C GLU A 395 3.28 17.49 30.00
N ALA A 396 3.13 16.82 28.84
CA ALA A 396 1.86 16.72 28.13
C ALA A 396 0.77 16.02 28.97
N GLY A 397 1.17 15.05 29.77
CA GLY A 397 0.24 14.26 30.58
C GLY A 397 -0.72 13.42 29.75
N LYS A 398 -1.88 13.06 30.35
CA LYS A 398 -2.88 12.20 29.67
C LYS A 398 -3.76 12.97 28.67
N ASP A 399 -4.00 14.22 28.97
CA ASP A 399 -4.95 15.06 28.21
C ASP A 399 -4.27 15.98 27.20
N GLY A 400 -2.94 16.08 27.25
CA GLY A 400 -2.12 16.76 26.28
C GLY A 400 -1.51 15.80 25.25
N ILE A 401 -0.84 16.36 24.26
CA ILE A 401 -0.11 15.65 23.21
C ILE A 401 1.21 16.32 22.89
N ALA A 402 2.21 15.54 22.51
CA ALA A 402 3.51 16.03 22.08
C ALA A 402 3.89 15.42 20.74
N ALA A 403 4.52 16.20 19.87
CA ALA A 403 4.98 15.77 18.56
C ALA A 403 6.40 16.26 18.27
N ARG A 404 7.08 15.56 17.38
CA ARG A 404 8.31 16.02 16.73
C ARG A 404 8.05 16.16 15.25
N LEU A 405 8.31 17.36 14.71
CA LEU A 405 8.02 17.66 13.30
C LEU A 405 9.21 17.34 12.43
N SER A 406 10.38 17.82 12.80
CA SER A 406 11.62 17.60 12.05
C SER A 406 12.82 17.99 12.93
N ALA A 407 13.96 17.42 12.66
CA ALA A 407 15.23 17.74 13.31
C ALA A 407 15.08 17.93 14.84
N ASP A 408 15.18 19.15 15.31
CA ASP A 408 15.13 19.61 16.69
C ASP A 408 13.84 20.38 17.05
N TYR A 409 12.84 20.33 16.15
CA TYR A 409 11.60 21.07 16.31
C TYR A 409 10.46 20.21 16.86
N PHE A 410 9.92 20.63 18.01
CA PHE A 410 8.86 19.93 18.72
C PHE A 410 7.62 20.79 18.90
N GLN A 411 6.49 20.12 19.06
CA GLN A 411 5.20 20.75 19.39
C GLN A 411 4.58 20.06 20.59
N LEU A 412 3.88 20.86 21.38
CA LEU A 412 3.17 20.43 22.56
C LEU A 412 1.80 21.10 22.56
N LEU A 413 0.75 20.34 22.90
CA LEU A 413 -0.59 20.86 23.14
C LEU A 413 -1.05 20.36 24.51
N VAL A 414 -1.32 21.28 25.43
CA VAL A 414 -1.68 20.98 26.82
C VAL A 414 -2.95 21.70 27.25
N PRO A 415 -3.80 21.07 28.07
CA PRO A 415 -4.90 21.77 28.71
C PRO A 415 -4.40 22.70 29.81
N TYR A 416 -5.07 23.81 29.98
CA TYR A 416 -4.81 24.71 31.12
C TYR A 416 -6.12 25.17 31.75
N VAL A 417 -6.07 25.59 32.99
CA VAL A 417 -7.16 26.26 33.72
C VAL A 417 -6.91 27.76 33.78
N ARG A 418 -5.69 28.14 34.14
CA ARG A 418 -5.20 29.53 34.13
C ARG A 418 -4.02 29.62 33.16
N ARG A 419 -3.88 30.75 32.50
CA ARG A 419 -2.80 31.01 31.56
C ARG A 419 -1.41 30.71 32.16
N GLU A 420 -1.21 31.03 33.44
CA GLU A 420 0.02 30.77 34.17
C GLU A 420 0.36 29.29 34.22
N ASP A 421 -0.65 28.42 34.29
CA ASP A 421 -0.45 26.96 34.33
C ASP A 421 0.25 26.46 33.06
N ALA A 422 -0.12 26.98 31.88
CA ALA A 422 0.51 26.65 30.59
C ALA A 422 1.95 27.21 30.49
N LEU A 423 2.15 28.43 31.01
CA LEU A 423 3.49 29.05 31.08
C LEU A 423 4.43 28.27 32.00
N ASP A 424 3.90 27.79 33.13
CA ASP A 424 4.68 26.99 34.08
C ASP A 424 5.08 25.63 33.55
N VAL A 425 4.21 25.00 32.70
CA VAL A 425 4.60 23.80 31.94
C VAL A 425 5.82 24.08 31.07
N CYS A 426 5.80 25.15 30.29
CA CYS A 426 6.94 25.56 29.45
C CYS A 426 8.19 25.85 30.24
N LYS A 427 8.10 26.53 31.40
CA LYS A 427 9.23 26.77 32.28
C LYS A 427 9.84 25.48 32.82
N ARG A 428 8.99 24.54 33.31
CA ARG A 428 9.46 23.22 33.77
C ARG A 428 10.15 22.44 32.68
N ILE A 429 9.64 22.48 31.44
CA ILE A 429 10.32 21.89 30.29
C ILE A 429 11.71 22.49 30.10
N ALA A 430 11.81 23.83 30.09
CA ALA A 430 13.08 24.51 29.91
C ALA A 430 14.06 24.20 31.04
N GLU A 431 13.62 24.17 32.30
CA GLU A 431 14.43 23.83 33.46
C GLU A 431 14.91 22.37 33.42
N ARG A 432 14.02 21.42 33.17
CA ARG A 432 14.38 20.00 33.08
C ARG A 432 15.30 19.68 31.90
N ALA A 433 15.17 20.41 30.80
CA ALA A 433 16.00 20.23 29.62
C ALA A 433 17.44 20.72 29.82
N ARG A 434 17.72 21.65 30.73
CA ARG A 434 19.05 22.23 30.95
C ARG A 434 20.15 21.20 31.18
N ASP A 435 19.84 20.14 31.90
CA ASP A 435 20.81 19.14 32.33
C ASP A 435 20.99 17.97 31.32
N ILE A 436 20.24 17.96 30.20
CA ILE A 436 20.25 16.85 29.22
C ILE A 436 21.64 16.67 28.60
N VAL A 437 22.33 17.74 28.21
CA VAL A 437 23.65 17.66 27.55
C VAL A 437 24.73 17.16 28.48
N GLY A 438 24.63 17.46 29.75
CA GLY A 438 25.67 17.16 30.76
C GLY A 438 26.92 18.02 30.60
N ASN A 439 28.00 17.65 31.31
CA ASN A 439 29.32 18.33 31.24
C ASN A 439 29.28 19.84 31.52
N GLY A 440 28.28 20.32 32.28
CA GLY A 440 28.14 21.72 32.63
C GLY A 440 27.71 22.67 31.50
N LYS A 441 27.31 22.10 30.35
CA LYS A 441 26.71 22.89 29.26
C LYS A 441 25.17 22.77 29.33
N PRO A 442 24.46 23.87 29.65
CA PRO A 442 22.99 23.82 29.67
C PRO A 442 22.42 23.74 28.26
N LEU A 443 21.43 22.88 28.06
CA LEU A 443 20.64 22.88 26.83
C LEU A 443 19.71 24.09 26.87
N ALA A 444 19.88 25.01 25.91
CA ALA A 444 18.98 26.13 25.75
C ALA A 444 17.83 25.77 24.77
N LEU A 445 16.62 26.17 25.18
CA LEU A 445 15.42 25.98 24.36
C LEU A 445 14.77 27.32 24.02
N HIS A 446 14.27 27.46 22.82
CA HIS A 446 13.39 28.55 22.41
C HIS A 446 11.96 28.07 22.40
N ILE A 447 11.16 28.53 23.36
CA ILE A 447 9.76 28.06 23.53
C ILE A 447 8.83 29.24 23.28
N GLY A 448 7.93 29.06 22.30
CA GLY A 448 6.80 29.96 22.09
C GLY A 448 5.51 29.28 22.51
N LEU A 449 4.69 30.01 23.24
CA LEU A 449 3.40 29.55 23.80
C LEU A 449 2.24 30.37 23.24
N CYS A 450 1.14 29.73 22.85
CA CYS A 450 -0.13 30.37 22.51
C CYS A 450 -1.28 29.68 23.22
N CYS A 451 -1.99 30.42 24.06
CA CYS A 451 -3.24 29.97 24.66
C CYS A 451 -4.42 30.23 23.71
N SER A 452 -5.42 29.35 23.73
CA SER A 452 -6.60 29.48 22.87
C SER A 452 -7.37 30.80 23.07
N GLU A 453 -7.27 31.42 24.24
CA GLU A 453 -7.84 32.75 24.53
C GLU A 453 -7.08 33.90 23.87
N ASP A 454 -5.76 33.74 23.61
CA ASP A 454 -4.94 34.74 22.94
C ASP A 454 -5.12 34.75 21.41
N ALA A 455 -5.71 33.69 20.87
CA ALA A 455 -5.98 33.52 19.45
C ALA A 455 -7.39 32.94 19.22
N PRO A 456 -8.45 33.67 19.57
CA PRO A 456 -9.84 33.21 19.46
C PRO A 456 -10.29 32.93 18.02
N GLU A 457 -9.56 33.47 17.04
CA GLU A 457 -9.77 33.21 15.63
C GLU A 457 -9.19 31.87 15.16
N ALA A 458 -8.32 31.21 15.92
CA ALA A 458 -7.73 29.92 15.58
C ALA A 458 -8.82 28.82 15.61
N ARG A 459 -8.98 28.13 14.50
CA ARG A 459 -10.08 27.15 14.28
C ARG A 459 -9.67 25.71 14.59
N ASP A 460 -8.38 25.43 14.50
CA ASP A 460 -7.79 24.11 14.65
C ASP A 460 -6.45 24.16 15.38
N ALA A 461 -5.88 22.99 15.64
CA ALA A 461 -4.62 22.86 16.36
C ALA A 461 -3.43 23.45 15.58
N ASN A 462 -3.47 23.39 14.25
CA ASN A 462 -2.41 23.94 13.41
C ASN A 462 -2.38 25.47 13.51
N GLU A 463 -3.54 26.13 13.39
CA GLU A 463 -3.62 27.58 13.51
C GLU A 463 -3.15 28.05 14.89
N LEU A 464 -3.49 27.31 15.96
CA LEU A 464 -3.01 27.64 17.31
C LEU A 464 -1.49 27.46 17.43
N THR A 465 -0.96 26.40 16.84
CA THR A 465 0.47 26.11 16.80
C THR A 465 1.24 27.14 15.97
N ASP A 466 0.68 27.62 14.86
CA ASP A 466 1.28 28.69 14.06
C ASP A 466 1.44 29.97 14.89
N ARG A 467 0.51 30.28 15.77
CA ARG A 467 0.65 31.41 16.70
C ARG A 467 1.76 31.17 17.73
N ALA A 468 1.85 29.95 18.28
CA ALA A 468 2.93 29.56 19.18
C ALA A 468 4.30 29.64 18.46
N ARG A 469 4.38 29.30 17.18
CA ARG A 469 5.60 29.42 16.38
C ARG A 469 6.06 30.87 16.22
N ILE A 470 5.14 31.82 16.02
CA ILE A 470 5.48 33.24 15.99
C ILE A 470 6.17 33.66 17.31
N ALA A 471 5.59 33.23 18.44
CA ALA A 471 6.18 33.50 19.75
C ALA A 471 7.55 32.82 19.96
N GLN A 472 7.74 31.61 19.39
CA GLN A 472 9.03 30.90 19.47
C GLN A 472 10.11 31.63 18.69
N VAL A 473 9.82 32.19 17.52
CA VAL A 473 10.78 33.02 16.75
C VAL A 473 11.14 34.28 17.54
N GLU A 474 10.16 34.87 18.21
CA GLU A 474 10.41 36.05 19.05
C GLU A 474 11.20 35.69 20.31
N SER A 475 10.97 34.52 20.95
CA SER A 475 11.77 33.95 22.02
C SER A 475 13.26 33.89 21.65
N ARG A 476 13.57 33.41 20.43
CA ARG A 476 14.92 33.32 19.91
C ARG A 476 15.58 34.70 19.74
N LYS A 477 14.84 35.70 19.26
CA LYS A 477 15.34 37.04 19.05
C LYS A 477 15.67 37.78 20.38
N ARG A 478 14.80 37.61 21.38
CA ARG A 478 14.93 38.26 22.67
C ARG A 478 15.86 37.53 23.66
N GLY A 479 16.17 36.26 23.38
CA GLY A 479 16.85 35.40 24.35
C GLY A 479 16.02 35.08 25.59
N GLU A 480 14.69 35.28 25.54
CA GLU A 480 13.75 35.02 26.62
C GLU A 480 12.94 33.76 26.34
N THR A 481 12.91 32.82 27.27
CA THR A 481 12.15 31.58 27.13
C THR A 481 11.45 31.22 28.45
N PRO A 482 10.16 30.85 28.41
CA PRO A 482 9.22 30.84 27.27
C PRO A 482 8.68 32.23 26.93
N CYS A 483 8.36 32.46 25.64
CA CYS A 483 7.71 33.67 25.15
C CYS A 483 6.23 33.37 24.85
N ALA A 484 5.32 34.16 25.40
CA ALA A 484 3.90 34.04 25.13
C ALA A 484 3.50 34.87 23.90
N TYR A 485 2.68 34.26 23.04
CA TYR A 485 2.12 34.91 21.86
C TYR A 485 1.27 36.14 22.25
N SER A 486 1.40 37.18 21.46
CA SER A 486 0.49 38.33 21.47
C SER A 486 0.16 38.76 20.05
N LYS A 487 -1.02 39.34 19.86
CA LYS A 487 -1.50 39.79 18.55
C LYS A 487 -0.51 40.74 17.85
N PRO A 488 0.13 41.73 18.58
CA PRO A 488 1.14 42.57 17.95
C PRO A 488 2.31 41.86 17.28
N MET A 489 2.70 40.66 17.75
CA MET A 489 3.77 39.88 17.12
C MET A 489 3.33 39.40 15.72
N ARG A 490 2.10 38.95 15.57
CA ARG A 490 1.53 38.57 14.26
C ARG A 490 1.42 39.77 13.35
N ASP A 491 0.90 40.88 13.87
CA ASP A 491 0.70 42.08 13.09
C ASP A 491 2.05 42.59 12.55
N ALA A 492 3.12 42.56 13.38
CA ALA A 492 4.48 42.89 12.96
C ALA A 492 5.00 41.92 11.87
N LEU A 493 4.74 40.62 11.99
CA LEU A 493 5.13 39.63 10.96
C LEU A 493 4.44 39.90 9.63
N LEU A 494 3.12 40.17 9.66
CA LEU A 494 2.35 40.49 8.47
C LEU A 494 2.81 41.80 7.84
N ARG A 495 3.10 42.80 8.69
CA ARG A 495 3.64 44.08 8.25
C ARG A 495 4.95 43.93 7.50
N ARG A 496 5.88 43.16 8.07
CA ARG A 496 7.15 42.85 7.44
C ARG A 496 7.00 42.16 6.09
N ALA A 497 6.14 41.16 6.00
CA ALA A 497 5.86 40.45 4.74
C ALA A 497 5.21 41.35 3.67
N ASP A 498 4.43 42.36 4.11
CA ASP A 498 3.83 43.34 3.22
C ASP A 498 4.87 44.33 2.65
N LEU A 499 5.77 44.82 3.50
CA LEU A 499 6.89 45.67 3.07
C LEU A 499 7.80 44.93 2.09
N GLU A 500 8.17 43.68 2.37
CA GLU A 500 8.98 42.85 1.48
C GLU A 500 8.32 42.63 0.11
N ARG A 501 7.02 42.41 0.08
CA ARG A 501 6.29 42.19 -1.16
C ARG A 501 6.23 43.43 -2.04
N SER A 502 6.18 44.60 -1.43
CA SER A 502 6.00 45.88 -2.16
C SER A 502 7.29 46.61 -2.52
N MET A 503 8.44 46.26 -1.89
CA MET A 503 9.70 47.01 -2.03
C MET A 503 10.23 47.17 -3.46
N GLU A 504 10.17 46.14 -4.29
CA GLU A 504 10.65 46.17 -5.68
C GLU A 504 9.80 47.15 -6.51
N GLY A 505 8.47 46.99 -6.44
CA GLY A 505 7.54 47.86 -7.16
C GLY A 505 7.61 49.31 -6.66
N ALA A 506 7.81 49.51 -5.37
CA ALA A 506 7.98 50.85 -4.79
C ALA A 506 9.19 51.59 -5.34
N LEU A 507 10.32 50.88 -5.54
CA LEU A 507 11.51 51.50 -6.14
C LEU A 507 11.27 51.87 -7.61
N GLU A 508 10.58 50.98 -8.39
CA GLU A 508 10.27 51.25 -9.80
C GLU A 508 9.27 52.39 -10.00
N HIS A 509 8.30 52.52 -9.10
CA HIS A 509 7.27 53.56 -9.17
C HIS A 509 7.65 54.89 -8.52
N GLY A 510 8.87 54.99 -7.94
CA GLY A 510 9.36 56.24 -7.35
C GLY A 510 8.71 56.57 -6.00
N GLU A 511 8.28 55.55 -5.26
CA GLU A 511 7.73 55.74 -3.90
C GLU A 511 8.82 56.06 -2.86
N PHE A 512 10.11 55.71 -3.15
CA PHE A 512 11.23 56.11 -2.33
C PHE A 512 11.70 57.49 -2.75
N PHE A 513 11.97 58.31 -1.75
CA PHE A 513 12.54 59.65 -1.90
C PHE A 513 13.42 59.96 -0.70
N HIS A 514 14.21 61.01 -0.78
CA HIS A 514 14.99 61.47 0.35
C HIS A 514 14.55 62.87 0.84
N LEU A 515 14.70 63.07 2.14
CA LEU A 515 14.71 64.38 2.78
C LEU A 515 16.13 64.72 3.09
N VAL A 516 16.44 66.03 3.19
CA VAL A 516 17.79 66.49 3.62
C VAL A 516 17.65 67.16 4.97
N GLN A 517 18.44 66.68 5.93
CA GLN A 517 18.58 67.38 7.23
C GLN A 517 19.78 68.29 7.20
N PRO A 518 19.59 69.61 7.39
CA PRO A 518 20.68 70.55 7.33
C PRO A 518 21.67 70.40 8.51
N LYS A 519 22.99 70.45 8.21
CA LYS A 519 24.10 70.57 9.18
C LYS A 519 24.49 72.05 9.28
N TYR A 520 24.20 72.67 10.42
CA TYR A 520 24.49 74.07 10.64
C TYR A 520 25.81 74.26 11.35
N ASP A 521 26.45 75.41 11.17
CA ASP A 521 27.47 75.84 12.09
C ASP A 521 26.93 76.01 13.54
N VAL A 522 27.77 75.95 14.59
CA VAL A 522 27.31 76.06 16.00
C VAL A 522 26.60 77.35 16.33
N THR A 523 26.73 78.37 15.48
CA THR A 523 26.02 79.66 15.65
C THR A 523 24.62 79.63 15.08
N GLY A 524 24.31 78.65 14.16
CA GLY A 524 23.05 78.56 13.47
C GLY A 524 22.88 79.58 12.34
N THR A 525 24.00 80.19 11.90
CA THR A 525 24.00 81.26 10.90
C THR A 525 24.27 80.75 9.48
N ARG A 526 24.87 79.56 9.30
CA ARG A 526 25.23 79.01 7.97
C ARG A 526 24.97 77.55 7.96
N VAL A 527 24.44 77.10 6.82
CA VAL A 527 24.31 75.67 6.46
C VAL A 527 25.64 75.25 5.85
N LEU A 528 26.33 74.29 6.47
CA LEU A 528 27.68 73.82 6.06
C LEU A 528 27.60 72.48 5.32
N GLY A 529 26.47 71.74 5.43
CA GLY A 529 26.24 70.45 4.79
C GLY A 529 24.78 69.99 4.96
N GLY A 530 24.51 68.79 4.52
CA GLY A 530 23.21 68.12 4.72
C GLY A 530 23.37 66.63 4.77
N GLU A 531 22.44 65.94 5.41
CA GLU A 531 22.34 64.49 5.38
C GLU A 531 21.08 64.05 4.65
N ALA A 532 21.23 63.18 3.66
CA ALA A 532 20.13 62.60 2.92
C ALA A 532 19.54 61.40 3.67
N LEU A 533 18.29 61.52 4.03
CA LEU A 533 17.54 60.58 4.83
C LEU A 533 16.38 60.00 4.03
N VAL A 534 16.48 58.71 3.63
CA VAL A 534 15.47 58.02 2.82
C VAL A 534 14.12 57.95 3.53
N ARG A 535 13.04 58.08 2.77
CA ARG A 535 11.65 57.92 3.20
C ARG A 535 10.90 57.11 2.13
N TRP A 536 9.90 56.34 2.57
CA TRP A 536 9.03 55.57 1.69
C TRP A 536 7.61 56.13 1.72
N SER A 537 7.14 56.72 0.64
CA SER A 537 5.77 57.22 0.50
C SER A 537 4.86 56.14 -0.02
N ARG A 538 4.11 55.52 0.83
CA ARG A 538 3.11 54.49 0.41
C ARG A 538 1.76 55.15 0.14
N PRO A 539 1.09 54.80 -1.00
CA PRO A 539 -0.13 55.46 -1.44
C PRO A 539 -1.26 55.43 -0.38
N ASP A 540 -1.41 54.32 0.33
CA ASP A 540 -2.51 54.08 1.25
C ASP A 540 -2.18 54.38 2.72
N GLU A 541 -0.88 54.60 3.09
CA GLU A 541 -0.43 54.66 4.46
C GLU A 541 0.30 55.95 4.80
N GLY A 542 0.76 56.71 3.79
CA GLY A 542 1.61 57.86 3.95
C GLY A 542 3.09 57.53 4.05
N ILE A 543 3.84 58.31 4.82
CA ILE A 543 5.32 58.17 4.91
C ILE A 543 5.69 57.11 5.96
N VAL A 544 6.36 56.05 5.51
CA VAL A 544 6.97 55.01 6.36
C VAL A 544 8.41 55.41 6.69
N GLY A 545 8.76 55.31 7.97
CA GLY A 545 10.10 55.68 8.47
C GLY A 545 11.17 54.62 8.17
N PRO A 546 12.45 55.01 8.11
CA PRO A 546 13.55 54.10 7.83
C PRO A 546 13.71 53.00 8.89
N ASP A 547 13.40 53.23 10.13
CA ASP A 547 13.48 52.26 11.23
C ASP A 547 12.61 51.01 10.96
N GLU A 548 11.59 51.13 10.14
CA GLU A 548 10.66 50.05 9.85
C GLU A 548 11.15 49.16 8.70
N PHE A 549 11.77 49.74 7.65
CA PHE A 549 12.14 48.98 6.45
C PHE A 549 13.64 48.73 6.27
N ILE A 550 14.54 49.58 6.79
CA ILE A 550 16.00 49.41 6.63
C ILE A 550 16.49 48.08 7.22
N PRO A 551 16.10 47.67 8.47
CA PRO A 551 16.56 46.37 9.01
C PRO A 551 16.08 45.19 8.19
N LEU A 552 14.92 45.29 7.56
CA LEU A 552 14.37 44.31 6.69
C LEU A 552 15.12 44.21 5.36
N PHE A 553 15.44 45.41 4.76
CA PHE A 553 16.13 45.47 3.47
C PHE A 553 17.61 45.08 3.60
N GLU A 554 18.21 45.30 4.75
CA GLU A 554 19.54 44.73 5.07
C GLU A 554 19.53 43.23 5.13
N GLN A 555 18.49 42.60 5.77
CA GLN A 555 18.40 41.14 5.88
C GLN A 555 18.19 40.44 4.54
N ASN A 556 17.46 41.07 3.62
CA ASN A 556 17.17 40.49 2.30
C ASN A 556 18.08 41.03 1.18
N GLY A 557 18.98 41.99 1.49
CA GLY A 557 19.95 42.57 0.54
C GLY A 557 19.38 43.66 -0.37
N PHE A 558 18.11 44.04 -0.24
CA PHE A 558 17.49 45.07 -1.08
C PHE A 558 18.06 46.47 -0.76
N ILE A 559 18.61 46.66 0.44
CA ILE A 559 19.27 47.91 0.87
C ILE A 559 20.33 48.39 -0.14
N LEU A 560 21.05 47.46 -0.78
CA LEU A 560 22.09 47.79 -1.77
C LEU A 560 21.52 48.63 -2.92
N ARG A 561 20.36 48.25 -3.46
CA ARG A 561 19.69 48.98 -4.52
C ARG A 561 19.10 50.29 -4.05
N LEU A 562 18.61 50.32 -2.81
CA LEU A 562 18.03 51.49 -2.24
C LEU A 562 19.11 52.55 -1.98
N ASP A 563 20.27 52.20 -1.41
CA ASP A 563 21.38 53.12 -1.17
C ASP A 563 21.91 53.67 -2.49
N GLU A 564 22.12 52.86 -3.51
CA GLU A 564 22.51 53.30 -4.84
C GLU A 564 21.49 54.30 -5.42
N PHE A 565 20.17 54.05 -5.29
CA PHE A 565 19.12 54.96 -5.70
C PHE A 565 19.16 56.30 -4.95
N VAL A 566 19.30 56.28 -3.64
CA VAL A 566 19.38 57.48 -2.82
C VAL A 566 20.61 58.30 -3.22
N PHE A 567 21.76 57.65 -3.39
CA PHE A 567 23.01 58.31 -3.81
C PHE A 567 22.87 58.96 -5.20
N GLU A 568 22.27 58.21 -6.14
CA GLU A 568 22.02 58.77 -7.50
C GLU A 568 21.06 59.98 -7.44
N SER A 569 20.02 59.91 -6.58
CA SER A 569 19.10 61.02 -6.41
C SER A 569 19.76 62.25 -5.86
N VAL A 570 20.67 62.12 -4.86
CA VAL A 570 21.48 63.21 -4.34
C VAL A 570 22.41 63.80 -5.39
N CYS A 571 23.09 62.94 -6.16
CA CYS A 571 23.94 63.41 -7.29
C CYS A 571 23.13 64.21 -8.35
N ARG A 572 21.93 63.80 -8.64
CA ARG A 572 21.01 64.51 -9.55
C ARG A 572 20.65 65.90 -9.05
N ASP A 573 20.34 66.02 -7.76
CA ASP A 573 19.99 67.30 -7.13
C ASP A 573 21.20 68.25 -7.08
N LEU A 574 22.38 67.74 -6.68
CA LEU A 574 23.63 68.51 -6.70
C LEU A 574 23.96 68.97 -8.10
N ARG A 575 23.81 68.12 -9.14
CA ARG A 575 24.04 68.51 -10.56
C ARG A 575 23.10 69.62 -11.00
N ALA A 576 21.81 69.52 -10.67
CA ALA A 576 20.84 70.57 -11.04
C ALA A 576 21.21 71.93 -10.42
N ARG A 577 21.73 71.96 -9.20
CA ARG A 577 22.18 73.18 -8.55
C ARG A 577 23.49 73.75 -9.17
N LEU A 578 24.42 72.86 -9.47
CA LEU A 578 25.68 73.25 -10.13
C LEU A 578 25.41 73.84 -11.54
N ASP A 579 24.49 73.24 -12.28
CA ASP A 579 24.10 73.72 -13.63
C ASP A 579 23.41 75.08 -13.58
N ALA A 580 22.68 75.32 -12.47
CA ALA A 580 22.05 76.63 -12.24
C ALA A 580 23.04 77.69 -11.72
N GLY A 581 24.33 77.34 -11.45
CA GLY A 581 25.34 78.22 -10.90
C GLY A 581 25.06 78.67 -9.45
N LEU A 582 24.28 77.87 -8.71
CA LEU A 582 23.87 78.18 -7.35
C LEU A 582 24.82 77.53 -6.30
N PRO A 583 24.89 78.06 -5.08
CA PRO A 583 25.71 77.49 -4.03
C PRO A 583 25.35 76.05 -3.73
N VAL A 584 26.39 75.23 -3.49
CA VAL A 584 26.29 73.84 -3.07
C VAL A 584 27.12 73.60 -1.83
N VAL A 585 26.69 72.66 -0.99
CA VAL A 585 27.44 72.17 0.18
C VAL A 585 27.50 70.64 0.12
N PRO A 586 28.43 69.97 0.84
CA PRO A 586 28.47 68.51 0.89
C PRO A 586 27.17 67.92 1.41
N ILE A 587 26.72 66.87 0.70
CA ILE A 587 25.57 66.05 1.15
C ILE A 587 26.07 64.65 1.48
N SER A 588 25.78 64.22 2.72
CA SER A 588 26.10 62.87 3.16
C SER A 588 24.97 61.88 2.85
N VAL A 589 25.37 60.66 2.56
CA VAL A 589 24.48 59.51 2.40
C VAL A 589 24.95 58.34 3.25
N ASN A 590 24.01 57.67 3.89
CA ASN A 590 24.27 56.45 4.64
C ASN A 590 24.61 55.30 3.71
N VAL A 591 25.60 54.47 4.09
CA VAL A 591 26.05 53.30 3.35
C VAL A 591 25.95 52.07 4.22
N SER A 592 25.06 51.11 3.82
CA SER A 592 24.95 49.86 4.56
C SER A 592 26.22 49.03 4.49
N ARG A 593 26.54 48.33 5.58
CA ARG A 593 27.67 47.38 5.65
C ARG A 593 27.70 46.35 4.55
N LEU A 594 26.56 45.99 3.98
CA LEU A 594 26.48 44.99 2.91
C LEU A 594 27.22 45.42 1.64
N HIS A 595 27.37 46.73 1.39
CA HIS A 595 28.18 47.25 0.31
C HIS A 595 29.67 46.92 0.47
N LEU A 596 30.18 46.92 1.66
CA LEU A 596 31.62 46.73 1.95
C LEU A 596 32.11 45.31 1.64
N HIS A 597 31.21 44.36 1.60
CA HIS A 597 31.51 42.99 1.20
C HIS A 597 31.49 42.76 -0.34
N ARG A 598 31.17 43.83 -1.10
CA ARG A 598 31.11 43.75 -2.56
C ARG A 598 32.39 44.32 -3.18
N PRO A 599 33.09 43.58 -4.05
CA PRO A 599 34.30 44.07 -4.72
C PRO A 599 34.06 45.28 -5.61
N ASP A 600 32.83 45.46 -6.12
CA ASP A 600 32.43 46.51 -7.05
C ASP A 600 31.82 47.75 -6.38
N PHE A 601 31.74 47.77 -5.05
CA PHE A 601 31.09 48.83 -4.28
C PHE A 601 31.63 50.24 -4.69
N LEU A 602 32.90 50.49 -4.47
CA LEU A 602 33.48 51.81 -4.74
C LEU A 602 33.36 52.20 -6.21
N SER A 603 33.56 51.27 -7.13
CA SER A 603 33.43 51.53 -8.59
C SER A 603 32.02 51.92 -8.99
N THR A 604 30.98 51.37 -8.33
CA THR A 604 29.58 51.73 -8.55
C THR A 604 29.32 53.19 -8.14
N TYR A 605 29.74 53.59 -6.93
CA TYR A 605 29.52 54.94 -6.45
C TYR A 605 30.35 55.96 -7.26
N VAL A 606 31.60 55.65 -7.64
CA VAL A 606 32.41 56.46 -8.52
C VAL A 606 31.71 56.64 -9.87
N ARG A 607 31.22 55.57 -10.49
CA ARG A 607 30.51 55.66 -11.75
C ARG A 607 29.30 56.60 -11.65
N ILE A 608 28.46 56.44 -10.62
CA ILE A 608 27.28 57.33 -10.44
C ILE A 608 27.71 58.78 -10.29
N LYS A 609 28.74 59.08 -9.45
CA LYS A 609 29.29 60.42 -9.26
C LYS A 609 29.79 61.03 -10.58
N ASP A 610 30.54 60.24 -11.34
CA ASP A 610 31.15 60.71 -12.61
C ASP A 610 30.10 60.90 -13.71
N GLU A 611 29.10 60.02 -13.80
CA GLU A 611 27.96 60.15 -14.75
C GLU A 611 27.20 61.47 -14.55
N HIS A 612 27.07 61.91 -13.28
CA HIS A 612 26.45 63.19 -12.96
C HIS A 612 27.46 64.37 -12.91
N GLY A 613 28.74 64.10 -13.12
CA GLY A 613 29.80 65.13 -13.13
C GLY A 613 29.88 65.92 -11.82
N ILE A 614 29.81 65.25 -10.67
CA ILE A 614 29.85 65.88 -9.38
C ILE A 614 31.30 66.12 -8.96
N PRO A 615 31.70 67.37 -8.60
CA PRO A 615 33.01 67.72 -8.09
C PRO A 615 33.38 66.96 -6.80
N ASP A 616 34.68 66.74 -6.60
CA ASP A 616 35.20 66.11 -5.41
C ASP A 616 34.82 66.92 -4.15
N GLY A 617 34.58 66.20 -3.04
CA GLY A 617 34.20 66.73 -1.75
C GLY A 617 32.75 67.14 -1.58
N LEU A 618 31.90 67.04 -2.64
CA LEU A 618 30.44 67.32 -2.48
C LEU A 618 29.60 66.10 -2.09
N CYS A 619 30.11 64.90 -2.25
CA CYS A 619 29.49 63.69 -1.74
C CYS A 619 30.26 63.19 -0.52
N GLU A 620 29.51 62.94 0.57
CA GLU A 620 30.03 62.41 1.83
C GLU A 620 29.39 61.03 2.06
N LEU A 621 30.18 60.01 2.34
CA LEU A 621 29.71 58.65 2.62
C LEU A 621 29.83 58.36 4.11
N GLU A 622 28.70 58.02 4.75
CA GLU A 622 28.63 57.76 6.19
C GLU A 622 28.67 56.26 6.46
N LEU A 623 29.58 55.85 7.36
CA LEU A 623 29.79 54.50 7.81
C LEU A 623 29.60 54.44 9.33
N THR A 624 28.76 53.54 9.82
CA THR A 624 28.53 53.42 11.27
C THR A 624 29.74 52.86 11.99
N GLU A 625 29.95 53.29 13.24
CA GLU A 625 31.04 52.88 14.12
C GLU A 625 31.23 51.37 14.20
N SER A 626 30.12 50.62 14.33
CA SER A 626 30.14 49.15 14.47
C SER A 626 30.80 48.44 13.29
N ILE A 627 30.63 48.95 12.08
CA ILE A 627 31.21 48.41 10.86
C ILE A 627 32.72 48.56 10.84
N VAL A 628 33.18 49.74 11.29
CA VAL A 628 34.59 50.10 11.28
C VAL A 628 35.41 49.22 12.23
N ILE A 629 34.79 48.70 13.29
CA ILE A 629 35.44 47.87 14.31
C ILE A 629 35.58 46.41 13.89
N GLU A 630 34.64 45.87 13.09
CA GLU A 630 34.64 44.46 12.67
C GLU A 630 35.85 44.07 11.81
N ASP A 631 36.36 44.98 10.92
CA ASP A 631 37.56 44.75 10.08
C ASP A 631 38.37 46.02 9.85
N LEU A 632 39.24 46.37 10.80
CA LEU A 632 40.06 47.59 10.77
C LEU A 632 40.97 47.73 9.55
N HIS A 633 41.59 46.67 9.09
CA HIS A 633 42.53 46.73 7.96
C HIS A 633 41.79 46.90 6.63
N GLY A 634 40.71 46.13 6.43
CA GLY A 634 39.86 46.26 5.22
C GLY A 634 39.20 47.63 5.15
N MET A 635 38.77 48.18 6.28
CA MET A 635 38.15 49.51 6.35
C MET A 635 39.11 50.66 6.03
N PHE A 636 40.36 50.58 6.49
CA PHE A 636 41.37 51.58 6.11
C PHE A 636 41.50 51.66 4.57
N ASP A 637 41.65 50.52 3.89
CA ASP A 637 41.81 50.48 2.43
C ASP A 637 40.57 51.02 1.70
N ILE A 638 39.38 50.71 2.20
CA ILE A 638 38.09 51.18 1.64
C ILE A 638 37.98 52.70 1.79
N MET A 639 38.18 53.25 3.00
CA MET A 639 38.06 54.69 3.28
C MET A 639 39.12 55.47 2.52
N ASP A 640 40.36 54.98 2.48
CA ASP A 640 41.42 55.61 1.68
C ASP A 640 41.10 55.56 0.17
N GLY A 641 40.48 54.47 -0.31
CA GLY A 641 39.94 54.37 -1.67
C GLY A 641 38.85 55.40 -1.92
N MET A 642 37.88 55.57 -1.02
CA MET A 642 36.83 56.59 -1.11
C MET A 642 37.40 57.99 -1.22
N ARG A 643 38.38 58.37 -0.37
CA ARG A 643 39.03 59.67 -0.37
C ARG A 643 39.77 59.90 -1.68
N ARG A 644 40.53 58.92 -2.18
CA ARG A 644 41.21 59.01 -3.49
C ARG A 644 40.25 59.18 -4.67
N ALA A 645 39.02 58.68 -4.51
CA ALA A 645 37.92 58.84 -5.50
C ALA A 645 37.17 60.17 -5.34
N GLY A 646 37.60 61.05 -4.41
CA GLY A 646 37.00 62.35 -4.21
C GLY A 646 35.77 62.41 -3.34
N PHE A 647 35.47 61.32 -2.58
CA PHE A 647 34.45 61.34 -1.54
C PHE A 647 35.00 61.88 -0.24
N ARG A 648 34.15 62.48 0.58
CA ARG A 648 34.39 62.66 2.02
C ARG A 648 33.92 61.44 2.76
N CYS A 649 34.62 61.03 3.80
CA CYS A 649 34.28 59.87 4.64
C CYS A 649 33.87 60.34 6.03
N ALA A 650 32.66 59.96 6.47
CA ALA A 650 32.18 60.23 7.83
C ALA A 650 32.05 58.94 8.64
N ILE A 651 32.44 58.99 9.91
CA ILE A 651 32.12 57.94 10.88
C ILE A 651 30.88 58.39 11.63
N ASP A 652 29.83 57.56 11.54
CA ASP A 652 28.51 57.81 12.09
C ASP A 652 28.26 57.05 13.40
N ASP A 653 27.28 57.53 14.20
CA ASP A 653 26.85 56.96 15.48
C ASP A 653 28.01 56.77 16.50
N PHE A 654 29.06 57.61 16.45
CA PHE A 654 30.19 57.43 17.34
C PHE A 654 29.79 57.60 18.81
N GLY A 655 30.09 56.57 19.61
CA GLY A 655 29.81 56.54 21.06
C GLY A 655 28.57 55.69 21.42
N SER A 656 27.83 55.20 20.48
CA SER A 656 26.71 54.26 20.72
C SER A 656 27.19 52.82 21.00
N GLY A 657 28.47 52.49 20.67
CA GLY A 657 29.08 51.18 20.75
C GLY A 657 30.20 51.02 21.77
N GLN A 658 30.99 49.94 21.66
CA GLN A 658 32.15 49.66 22.52
C GLN A 658 33.47 50.12 21.89
N SER A 659 33.52 51.32 21.32
CA SER A 659 34.71 51.79 20.58
C SER A 659 35.94 51.94 21.42
N SER A 660 37.01 51.39 20.94
CA SER A 660 38.34 51.74 21.42
C SER A 660 38.81 53.03 20.71
N LEU A 661 39.05 54.10 21.45
CA LEU A 661 39.63 55.34 20.94
C LEU A 661 40.92 55.12 20.11
N ASN A 662 41.55 53.96 20.26
CA ASN A 662 42.70 53.54 19.47
C ASN A 662 42.40 53.32 17.97
N VAL A 663 41.18 53.07 17.61
CA VAL A 663 40.75 52.82 16.21
C VAL A 663 40.72 54.13 15.43
N LEU A 664 40.23 55.22 16.02
CA LEU A 664 40.07 56.50 15.34
C LEU A 664 41.41 57.13 14.84
N LYS A 665 42.49 56.89 15.55
CA LYS A 665 43.83 57.53 15.20
C LYS A 665 44.37 57.01 13.85
N ASP A 666 43.98 55.83 13.46
CA ASP A 666 44.51 55.12 12.26
C ASP A 666 43.57 55.21 11.03
N LEU A 667 42.35 55.72 11.22
CA LEU A 667 41.33 55.77 10.14
C LEU A 667 41.41 57.10 9.34
N PRO A 668 41.34 57.05 8.01
CA PRO A 668 41.37 58.26 7.17
C PRO A 668 39.92 58.83 7.01
N ALA A 669 39.30 59.20 8.15
CA ALA A 669 37.97 59.83 8.16
C ALA A 669 38.13 61.37 8.07
N ASP A 670 37.21 62.02 7.37
CA ASP A 670 37.15 63.48 7.23
C ASP A 670 36.20 64.12 8.26
N VAL A 671 35.18 63.35 8.69
CA VAL A 671 34.12 63.80 9.59
C VAL A 671 33.83 62.75 10.69
N LEU A 672 33.64 63.21 11.90
CA LEU A 672 33.21 62.44 13.06
C LEU A 672 31.82 62.93 13.49
N LYS A 673 30.81 62.13 13.40
CA LYS A 673 29.44 62.40 13.87
C LYS A 673 29.27 61.78 15.25
N LEU A 674 28.97 62.63 16.23
CA LEU A 674 28.77 62.23 17.62
C LEU A 674 27.25 61.96 17.82
N ASP A 675 26.95 60.79 18.29
CA ASP A 675 25.56 60.36 18.54
C ASP A 675 24.91 61.18 19.66
N ARG A 676 23.60 61.37 19.55
CA ARG A 676 22.76 62.09 20.53
C ARG A 676 22.89 61.54 21.96
N ASP A 677 23.25 60.25 22.13
CA ASP A 677 23.36 59.63 23.44
C ASP A 677 24.45 60.34 24.34
N PHE A 678 25.42 61.01 23.73
CA PHE A 678 26.33 61.87 24.44
C PHE A 678 25.67 63.09 25.08
N LEU A 679 24.50 63.49 24.66
CA LEU A 679 23.73 64.62 25.16
C LEU A 679 22.63 64.27 26.14
N LEU A 680 22.42 62.96 26.41
CA LEU A 680 21.45 62.51 27.39
C LEU A 680 21.94 62.72 28.80
N GLU A 681 21.07 63.16 29.72
CA GLU A 681 21.44 63.39 31.11
C GLU A 681 21.75 62.11 31.87
N GLY A 682 23.01 61.87 32.21
CA GLY A 682 23.45 60.68 32.93
C GLY A 682 23.44 60.87 34.47
N SER A 683 24.02 59.87 35.15
CA SER A 683 23.98 59.77 36.62
C SER A 683 24.82 60.77 37.35
N LEU A 684 25.76 61.50 36.69
CA LEU A 684 26.68 62.44 37.30
C LEU A 684 26.70 63.79 36.54
N PRO A 685 26.28 64.90 37.13
CA PRO A 685 26.25 66.22 36.49
C PRO A 685 27.63 66.64 35.96
N GLY A 686 27.74 67.05 34.69
CA GLY A 686 28.96 67.59 34.08
C GLY A 686 29.91 66.54 33.50
N THR A 687 29.68 65.28 33.70
CA THR A 687 30.54 64.22 33.14
C THR A 687 30.41 64.12 31.65
N GLU A 688 29.17 64.19 31.13
CA GLU A 688 28.85 64.14 29.70
C GLU A 688 29.47 65.31 28.95
N GLU A 689 29.33 66.52 29.44
CA GLU A 689 29.94 67.70 28.85
C GLU A 689 31.49 67.58 28.75
N THR A 690 32.13 66.98 29.75
CA THR A 690 33.56 66.66 29.70
C THR A 690 33.96 65.66 28.68
N VAL A 691 33.16 64.59 28.55
CA VAL A 691 33.36 63.50 27.52
C VAL A 691 33.23 64.10 26.12
N VAL A 692 32.13 64.80 25.87
CA VAL A 692 31.84 65.41 24.55
C VAL A 692 33.00 66.40 24.19
N ARG A 693 33.38 67.24 25.06
CA ARG A 693 34.48 68.19 24.85
C ARG A 693 35.80 67.48 24.54
N THR A 694 36.08 66.37 25.24
CA THR A 694 37.34 65.63 25.06
C THR A 694 37.30 64.90 23.67
N VAL A 695 36.18 64.30 23.27
CA VAL A 695 36.03 63.64 21.95
C VAL A 695 36.14 64.67 20.83
N ILE A 696 35.51 65.85 20.94
CA ILE A 696 35.62 66.91 19.95
C ILE A 696 37.06 67.38 19.82
N THR A 697 37.73 67.60 20.95
CA THR A 697 39.14 68.04 20.93
C THR A 697 40.05 67.01 20.25
N MET A 698 39.85 65.74 20.57
CA MET A 698 40.59 64.64 19.94
C MET A 698 40.37 64.62 18.45
N ALA A 699 39.11 64.69 17.97
CA ALA A 699 38.73 64.68 16.54
C ALA A 699 39.45 65.85 15.80
N LYS A 700 39.54 67.05 16.44
CA LYS A 700 40.24 68.21 15.89
C LYS A 700 41.74 67.97 15.77
N GLU A 701 42.38 67.34 16.79
CA GLU A 701 43.79 66.96 16.73
C GLU A 701 44.08 65.95 15.60
N LEU A 702 43.08 65.07 15.30
CA LEU A 702 43.14 64.15 14.20
C LEU A 702 42.74 64.77 12.86
N ARG A 703 42.43 66.05 12.80
CA ARG A 703 42.02 66.85 11.62
C ARG A 703 40.68 66.40 11.01
N MET A 704 39.77 65.91 11.83
CA MET A 704 38.42 65.61 11.46
C MET A 704 37.51 66.79 11.77
N ASP A 705 36.55 67.05 10.89
CA ASP A 705 35.39 67.89 11.19
C ASP A 705 34.45 67.14 12.15
N THR A 706 33.75 67.86 13.00
CA THR A 706 32.84 67.26 13.99
C THR A 706 31.40 67.70 13.74
N VAL A 707 30.48 66.72 13.79
CA VAL A 707 29.06 66.98 13.77
C VAL A 707 28.43 66.41 15.02
N MET A 708 27.74 67.27 15.80
CA MET A 708 26.96 66.82 16.94
C MET A 708 25.53 66.60 16.53
N GLU A 709 25.04 65.35 16.65
CA GLU A 709 23.71 64.94 16.27
C GLU A 709 22.68 65.11 17.39
N GLY A 710 21.40 65.06 17.03
CA GLY A 710 20.27 65.04 17.95
C GLY A 710 20.20 66.25 18.90
N VAL A 711 20.71 67.40 18.47
CA VAL A 711 20.64 68.63 19.28
C VAL A 711 19.23 69.21 19.20
N GLU A 712 18.49 69.14 20.28
CA GLU A 712 17.07 69.54 20.34
C GLU A 712 16.78 70.76 21.16
N THR A 713 17.69 71.09 22.10
CA THR A 713 17.47 72.15 23.07
C THR A 713 18.46 73.29 22.98
N PRO A 714 18.07 74.58 23.31
CA PRO A 714 18.98 75.68 23.38
C PRO A 714 20.07 75.50 24.41
N LYS A 715 19.85 74.69 25.47
CA LYS A 715 20.86 74.39 26.50
C LYS A 715 22.02 73.55 25.89
N GLN A 716 21.72 72.52 25.16
CA GLN A 716 22.72 71.71 24.46
C GLN A 716 23.50 72.54 23.46
N LEU A 717 22.84 73.39 22.69
CA LEU A 717 23.48 74.30 21.75
C LEU A 717 24.42 75.32 22.45
N ALA A 718 23.98 75.91 23.58
CA ALA A 718 24.82 76.80 24.35
C ALA A 718 26.07 76.15 24.87
N PHE A 719 26.02 74.87 25.28
CA PHE A 719 27.19 74.10 25.67
C PHE A 719 28.13 73.88 24.46
N LEU A 720 27.62 73.43 23.32
CA LEU A 720 28.41 73.14 22.11
C LEU A 720 29.11 74.37 21.59
N ARG A 721 28.55 75.55 21.73
CA ARG A 721 29.20 76.86 21.45
C ARG A 721 30.46 77.12 22.30
N THR A 722 30.63 76.40 23.41
CA THR A 722 31.83 76.51 24.28
C THR A 722 32.92 75.50 23.89
N THR A 723 32.63 74.62 22.92
CA THR A 723 33.53 73.59 22.38
C THR A 723 34.11 73.99 21.02
N ALA A 724 35.00 73.19 20.47
CA ALA A 724 35.53 73.34 19.13
C ALA A 724 34.68 72.57 18.07
N CYS A 725 33.41 72.30 18.35
CA CYS A 725 32.50 71.59 17.41
C CYS A 725 32.29 72.44 16.16
N ASP A 726 32.34 71.81 14.96
CA ASP A 726 32.17 72.53 13.70
C ASP A 726 30.70 72.63 13.30
N MET A 727 29.95 71.54 13.40
CA MET A 727 28.59 71.43 12.89
C MET A 727 27.66 70.87 13.96
N VAL A 728 26.42 71.25 13.84
CA VAL A 728 25.29 70.77 14.65
C VAL A 728 24.16 70.34 13.74
N GLN A 729 23.60 69.15 14.02
CA GLN A 729 22.46 68.63 13.37
C GLN A 729 21.38 68.26 14.39
N GLY A 730 20.14 68.76 14.21
CA GLY A 730 19.06 68.45 15.14
C GLY A 730 17.87 69.41 15.03
N PHE A 731 16.81 69.04 15.74
CA PHE A 731 15.54 69.78 15.68
C PHE A 731 15.60 71.18 16.31
N VAL A 732 16.71 71.53 16.97
CA VAL A 732 16.95 72.88 17.44
C VAL A 732 16.96 73.87 16.25
N PHE A 733 17.43 73.46 15.11
CA PHE A 733 17.46 74.27 13.89
C PHE A 733 16.46 73.83 12.83
N SER A 734 16.48 72.57 12.42
CA SER A 734 15.61 72.04 11.37
C SER A 734 15.36 70.56 11.52
N ARG A 735 14.15 70.14 11.17
CA ARG A 735 13.85 68.78 10.87
C ARG A 735 14.36 68.43 9.45
N PRO A 736 14.43 67.14 9.10
CA PRO A 736 14.61 66.75 7.67
C PRO A 736 13.53 67.40 6.80
N VAL A 737 13.96 68.07 5.73
CA VAL A 737 13.08 68.83 4.82
C VAL A 737 13.25 68.34 3.38
N PRO A 738 12.30 68.54 2.48
CA PRO A 738 12.47 68.27 1.05
C PRO A 738 13.69 68.99 0.45
N PRO A 739 14.39 68.43 -0.57
CA PRO A 739 15.57 69.05 -1.16
C PRO A 739 15.36 70.51 -1.58
N GLU A 740 14.21 70.84 -2.12
CA GLU A 740 13.87 72.20 -2.55
C GLU A 740 13.83 73.18 -1.35
N GLU A 741 13.38 72.71 -0.20
CA GLU A 741 13.33 73.53 1.02
C GLU A 741 14.73 73.64 1.62
N PHE A 742 15.52 72.57 1.65
CA PHE A 742 16.92 72.56 2.08
C PHE A 742 17.71 73.59 1.26
N TYR A 743 17.57 73.57 -0.04
CA TYR A 743 18.27 74.52 -0.92
C TYR A 743 17.81 75.96 -0.74
N ARG A 744 16.53 76.22 -0.38
CA ARG A 744 16.04 77.55 -0.02
C ARG A 744 16.72 78.06 1.26
N LEU A 745 16.90 77.16 2.26
CA LEU A 745 17.64 77.49 3.47
C LEU A 745 19.09 77.88 3.18
N LEU A 746 19.72 77.18 2.26
CA LEU A 746 21.10 77.45 1.83
C LEU A 746 21.21 78.82 1.13
N ASP A 747 20.20 79.23 0.30
CA ASP A 747 20.17 80.47 -0.43
C ASP A 747 19.83 81.68 0.46
N THR A 748 19.12 81.50 1.55
CA THR A 748 18.68 82.60 2.45
C THR A 748 19.80 83.00 3.43
N VAL A 749 20.75 82.12 3.70
CA VAL A 749 21.92 82.41 4.53
C VAL A 749 23.00 83.04 3.67
N ALA A 750 23.17 84.43 3.76
CA ALA A 750 24.03 85.21 2.88
C ALA A 750 25.50 84.68 2.80
N PRO A 751 26.12 84.72 1.63
CA PRO A 751 27.52 84.40 1.49
C PRO A 751 28.35 85.48 2.26
N ASP A 752 29.28 85.02 3.08
CA ASP A 752 30.27 85.86 3.70
C ASP A 752 31.19 86.44 2.60
N GLU A 753 30.93 87.70 2.22
CA GLU A 753 31.87 88.44 1.41
C GLU A 753 33.12 88.75 2.20
N GLY A 754 34.01 87.82 2.36
CA GLY A 754 35.29 88.15 2.95
C GLY A 754 36.05 87.05 3.67
N ALA A 755 36.62 86.10 2.93
CA ALA A 755 37.83 85.40 3.31
C ALA A 755 38.67 85.11 2.03
N PRO A 756 39.94 85.50 1.98
CA PRO A 756 40.79 85.14 0.84
C PRO A 756 41.06 83.65 0.84
N ARG A 757 40.91 83.06 -0.32
CA ARG A 757 41.38 81.69 -0.61
C ARG A 757 42.90 81.73 -0.73
N ASP A 758 43.58 81.11 0.20
CA ASP A 758 45.00 80.67 0.07
C ASP A 758 45.06 79.12 0.32
#